data_74c663614740fc3a91cdacb00ffb13a7
#
_entry.id   74c663614740fc3a91cdacb00ffb13a7
#
_cell.length_a   1.000
_cell.length_b   1.000
_cell.length_c   1.000
_cell.angle_alpha   90.00
_cell.angle_beta   90.00
_cell.angle_gamma   90.00
#
_symmetry.space_group_name_H-M   'P 1'
#
loop_
_entity.id
_entity.type
_entity.pdbx_description
1 polymer ?
#
loop_
_entity_poly.entity_id
_entity_poly.type
_entity_poly.pdbx_seq_one_letter_code
_entity_poly.pdbx_strand_id
1 'polypeptide(L)'
;MDDSTPAAFDPQTTLERLAAGGRAGRLRHVRTVPAREGRSAPWPSWCAAPVKAALLGQGIDAPWEHQARVAELARSGRHVIVSTGTASGKSLGYLVPVLTALSEGTRSVTGRGATALYLAPTKALGADQEARLQALAVPDVRVARLDGDTPTEERRWIREHAHYVLTNPDLLHHTLLPGHERWAPFLRALRYVVVDECHIYRGVFGAHVPAVLRRLLRVAARYGATPTVVLASATVAEPEPLGRALLGQDVVAVTADSSPRRETVVALWQPDEHEDGRRRSTVGEAADLLIDLVTAGVQTVAFARSRSGVEQVASRARDGWAARLGPPARVAAYRGGYLPEERRALESALRDRTVMGLAATSALELGIDIAGLDAVVMAGWPGTRASFWQQVGRAGRSGSPSLALLVAADDPLDTYLLDHPELIFEAPVESCVLDPENPYVLGPHLAAAAAELPLTPEDEQWFGPGLRALAEQLVVGGVLRARPTGWYWARPDRASDHVALRGAGQTVQIVDQRSGRVLGTVDEARALSTVHEGAVYVHQGEPYVVTALDLEGSVALVVNGDPGWSTRARSESTFRITARHTELTWGSATLSRGRVEVTTQVSPRRIASRSSCLLSSMSSAFGERRSAVPGGRQPKGEPGSTSEPGSSTGGGSEPTGRSQTGSGAGRPKSHPWPRVAPRARAIARWVSFSMPSASTTAPVAWA
;
A
#
# COMPACT_ATOMS: atom_id res chain seq x y z
N MET A 1 -16.69 -39.00 23.95
CA MET A 1 -15.99 -38.25 22.89
C MET A 1 -17.03 -38.00 21.84
N ASP A 2 -17.58 -36.80 21.87
CA ASP A 2 -18.65 -36.39 20.92
C ASP A 2 -17.95 -35.95 19.64
N ASP A 3 -18.08 -36.76 18.60
CA ASP A 3 -17.46 -36.60 17.28
C ASP A 3 -18.35 -35.64 16.45
N SER A 4 -18.59 -34.45 17.00
CA SER A 4 -19.28 -33.40 16.26
C SER A 4 -18.26 -32.70 15.34
N THR A 5 -18.20 -33.16 14.10
CA THR A 5 -17.58 -32.38 13.00
C THR A 5 -18.04 -30.93 13.13
N PRO A 6 -17.16 -29.93 13.21
CA PRO A 6 -17.58 -28.54 13.32
C PRO A 6 -18.49 -28.21 12.14
N ALA A 7 -19.67 -27.69 12.43
CA ALA A 7 -20.64 -27.32 11.40
C ALA A 7 -19.95 -26.44 10.35
N ALA A 8 -20.14 -26.78 9.07
CA ALA A 8 -19.56 -26.02 7.97
C ALA A 8 -20.00 -24.55 8.10
N PHE A 9 -19.06 -23.62 7.87
CA PHE A 9 -19.34 -22.19 7.90
C PHE A 9 -20.43 -21.83 6.88
N ASP A 10 -21.53 -21.25 7.37
CA ASP A 10 -22.60 -20.74 6.55
C ASP A 10 -22.66 -19.21 6.63
N PRO A 11 -22.34 -18.48 5.53
CA PRO A 11 -22.31 -17.02 5.53
C PRO A 11 -23.66 -16.38 5.76
N GLN A 12 -24.75 -16.99 5.28
CA GLN A 12 -26.10 -16.43 5.42
C GLN A 12 -26.55 -16.48 6.88
N THR A 13 -26.49 -17.64 7.52
CA THR A 13 -26.81 -17.79 8.95
C THR A 13 -25.91 -16.91 9.84
N THR A 14 -24.63 -16.75 9.45
CA THR A 14 -23.72 -15.86 10.18
C THR A 14 -24.14 -14.40 10.05
N LEU A 15 -24.51 -13.95 8.86
CA LEU A 15 -25.01 -12.59 8.63
C LEU A 15 -26.30 -12.32 9.42
N GLU A 16 -27.22 -13.26 9.44
CA GLU A 16 -28.48 -13.17 10.21
C GLU A 16 -28.21 -13.00 11.70
N ARG A 17 -27.24 -13.75 12.26
CA ARG A 17 -26.80 -13.58 13.66
C ARG A 17 -26.20 -12.21 13.93
N LEU A 18 -25.37 -11.68 13.01
CA LEU A 18 -24.80 -10.34 13.14
C LEU A 18 -25.87 -9.25 13.12
N ALA A 19 -26.91 -9.43 12.29
CA ALA A 19 -28.04 -8.52 12.15
C ALA A 19 -29.08 -8.67 13.29
N ALA A 20 -29.00 -9.70 14.13
CA ALA A 20 -29.90 -9.91 15.25
C ALA A 20 -29.72 -8.86 16.37
N GLY A 21 -30.62 -8.86 17.35
CA GLY A 21 -30.49 -8.03 18.56
C GLY A 21 -30.58 -6.52 18.30
N GLY A 22 -31.47 -6.09 17.37
CA GLY A 22 -31.70 -4.67 17.07
C GLY A 22 -30.77 -4.09 16.00
N ARG A 23 -29.90 -4.89 15.41
CA ARG A 23 -28.95 -4.44 14.36
C ARG A 23 -29.52 -4.64 12.92
N ALA A 24 -30.74 -5.13 12.75
CA ALA A 24 -31.32 -5.40 11.43
C ALA A 24 -31.35 -4.16 10.53
N GLY A 25 -31.60 -2.97 11.10
CA GLY A 25 -31.59 -1.70 10.38
C GLY A 25 -30.23 -1.27 9.83
N ARG A 26 -29.13 -1.87 10.31
CA ARG A 26 -27.77 -1.61 9.79
C ARG A 26 -27.47 -2.33 8.48
N LEU A 27 -28.18 -3.41 8.19
CA LEU A 27 -28.05 -4.16 6.95
C LEU A 27 -28.83 -3.47 5.83
N ARG A 28 -28.14 -2.79 4.93
CA ARG A 28 -28.75 -1.98 3.85
C ARG A 28 -28.95 -2.77 2.56
N HIS A 29 -28.03 -3.63 2.23
CA HIS A 29 -28.10 -4.43 1.01
C HIS A 29 -27.31 -5.73 1.18
N VAL A 30 -27.79 -6.80 0.56
CA VAL A 30 -27.11 -8.10 0.48
C VAL A 30 -27.07 -8.57 -0.96
N ARG A 31 -25.88 -8.93 -1.43
CA ARG A 31 -25.68 -9.51 -2.76
C ARG A 31 -24.98 -10.86 -2.62
N THR A 32 -25.63 -11.90 -3.08
CA THR A 32 -24.98 -13.21 -3.21
C THR A 32 -24.31 -13.32 -4.59
N VAL A 33 -23.00 -13.48 -4.58
CA VAL A 33 -22.21 -13.81 -5.77
C VAL A 33 -22.20 -15.33 -5.90
N PRO A 34 -22.83 -15.91 -6.93
CA PRO A 34 -23.05 -17.35 -7.01
C PRO A 34 -21.75 -18.12 -7.20
N ALA A 35 -21.73 -19.36 -6.76
CA ALA A 35 -20.66 -20.31 -7.09
C ALA A 35 -20.54 -20.49 -8.61
N ARG A 36 -19.33 -20.80 -9.05
CA ARG A 36 -19.02 -21.12 -10.45
C ARG A 36 -18.11 -22.34 -10.48
N GLU A 37 -18.43 -23.29 -11.33
CA GLU A 37 -17.56 -24.44 -11.59
C GLU A 37 -16.34 -24.03 -12.40
N GLY A 38 -15.22 -24.71 -12.15
CA GLY A 38 -13.98 -24.50 -12.90
C GLY A 38 -14.03 -25.24 -14.24
N ARG A 39 -13.45 -24.62 -15.28
CA ARG A 39 -13.24 -25.28 -16.57
C ARG A 39 -11.74 -25.47 -16.80
N SER A 40 -11.32 -26.74 -16.78
CA SER A 40 -9.94 -27.12 -17.02
C SER A 40 -9.66 -27.38 -18.50
N ALA A 41 -8.40 -27.26 -18.89
CA ALA A 41 -7.88 -27.64 -20.20
C ALA A 41 -6.79 -28.72 -20.03
N PRO A 42 -6.53 -29.51 -21.08
CA PRO A 42 -5.42 -30.45 -21.05
C PRO A 42 -4.08 -29.71 -20.90
N TRP A 43 -3.10 -30.39 -20.32
CA TRP A 43 -1.73 -29.87 -20.30
C TRP A 43 -1.23 -29.63 -21.72
N PRO A 44 -0.58 -28.50 -22.01
CA PRO A 44 0.05 -28.27 -23.30
C PRO A 44 1.06 -29.38 -23.63
N SER A 45 1.03 -29.89 -24.87
CA SER A 45 1.92 -30.99 -25.31
C SER A 45 3.41 -30.65 -25.19
N TRP A 46 3.76 -29.38 -25.23
CA TRP A 46 5.11 -28.87 -25.09
C TRP A 46 5.55 -28.65 -23.61
N CYS A 47 4.66 -28.87 -22.62
CA CYS A 47 5.01 -28.72 -21.21
C CYS A 47 6.07 -29.78 -20.85
N ALA A 48 7.23 -29.33 -20.37
CA ALA A 48 8.33 -30.22 -20.01
C ALA A 48 7.91 -31.22 -18.92
N ALA A 49 8.24 -32.50 -19.10
CA ALA A 49 7.84 -33.55 -18.18
C ALA A 49 8.23 -33.30 -16.71
N PRO A 50 9.44 -32.77 -16.37
CA PRO A 50 9.77 -32.42 -14.99
C PRO A 50 8.88 -31.32 -14.40
N VAL A 51 8.49 -30.33 -15.20
CA VAL A 51 7.61 -29.24 -14.77
C VAL A 51 6.19 -29.75 -14.51
N LYS A 52 5.67 -30.57 -15.43
CA LYS A 52 4.36 -31.20 -15.26
C LYS A 52 4.34 -32.10 -14.01
N ALA A 53 5.37 -32.91 -13.80
CA ALA A 53 5.48 -33.78 -12.62
C ALA A 53 5.51 -32.97 -11.32
N ALA A 54 6.26 -31.86 -11.27
CA ALA A 54 6.33 -30.97 -10.12
C ALA A 54 4.97 -30.34 -9.79
N LEU A 55 4.21 -29.90 -10.80
CA LEU A 55 2.89 -29.31 -10.64
C LEU A 55 1.85 -30.35 -10.20
N LEU A 56 1.88 -31.55 -10.77
CA LEU A 56 1.05 -32.69 -10.32
C LEU A 56 1.34 -33.05 -8.86
N GLY A 57 2.61 -33.00 -8.44
CA GLY A 57 3.02 -33.24 -7.05
C GLY A 57 2.48 -32.19 -6.07
N GLN A 58 2.08 -31.02 -6.54
CA GLN A 58 1.40 -30.00 -5.74
C GLN A 58 -0.16 -30.07 -5.83
N GLY A 59 -0.69 -31.16 -6.40
CA GLY A 59 -2.15 -31.36 -6.55
C GLY A 59 -2.78 -30.53 -7.66
N ILE A 60 -2.00 -30.08 -8.64
CA ILE A 60 -2.52 -29.37 -9.82
C ILE A 60 -2.69 -30.37 -10.95
N ASP A 61 -3.88 -30.97 -11.06
CA ASP A 61 -4.17 -32.03 -12.03
C ASP A 61 -4.21 -31.52 -13.48
N ALA A 62 -4.74 -30.32 -13.69
CA ALA A 62 -4.84 -29.69 -14.98
C ALA A 62 -4.88 -28.15 -14.85
N PRO A 63 -4.40 -27.40 -15.85
CA PRO A 63 -4.58 -25.95 -15.88
C PRO A 63 -6.03 -25.58 -16.18
N TRP A 64 -6.48 -24.44 -15.68
CA TRP A 64 -7.73 -23.83 -16.13
C TRP A 64 -7.58 -23.32 -17.58
N GLU A 65 -8.70 -23.21 -18.33
CA GLU A 65 -8.68 -22.77 -19.73
C GLU A 65 -7.93 -21.44 -19.93
N HIS A 66 -8.14 -20.44 -19.03
CA HIS A 66 -7.45 -19.17 -19.14
C HIS A 66 -5.95 -19.30 -18.89
N GLN A 67 -5.52 -20.19 -17.98
CA GLN A 67 -4.11 -20.45 -17.71
C GLN A 67 -3.44 -21.14 -18.91
N ALA A 68 -4.09 -22.13 -19.51
CA ALA A 68 -3.59 -22.79 -20.72
C ALA A 68 -3.51 -21.78 -21.89
N ARG A 69 -4.50 -20.88 -22.04
CA ARG A 69 -4.49 -19.84 -23.07
C ARG A 69 -3.33 -18.85 -22.88
N VAL A 70 -3.07 -18.40 -21.66
CA VAL A 70 -1.91 -17.55 -21.35
C VAL A 70 -0.59 -18.27 -21.69
N ALA A 71 -0.49 -19.53 -21.30
CA ALA A 71 0.72 -20.34 -21.55
C ALA A 71 1.00 -20.51 -23.05
N GLU A 72 -0.02 -20.80 -23.85
CA GLU A 72 0.10 -20.92 -25.31
C GLU A 72 0.51 -19.59 -25.99
N LEU A 73 -0.11 -18.48 -25.61
CA LEU A 73 0.25 -17.16 -26.14
C LEU A 73 1.70 -16.78 -25.78
N ALA A 74 2.09 -16.98 -24.52
CA ALA A 74 3.44 -16.69 -24.07
C ALA A 74 4.47 -17.59 -24.76
N ARG A 75 4.18 -18.88 -24.94
CA ARG A 75 5.08 -19.82 -25.66
C ARG A 75 5.25 -19.42 -27.14
N SER A 76 4.19 -18.90 -27.76
CA SER A 76 4.26 -18.40 -29.15
C SER A 76 4.99 -17.05 -29.31
N GLY A 77 5.53 -16.47 -28.25
CA GLY A 77 6.26 -15.22 -28.28
C GLY A 77 5.37 -13.96 -28.22
N ARG A 78 4.07 -14.11 -27.97
CA ARG A 78 3.13 -12.97 -27.84
C ARG A 78 3.21 -12.40 -26.43
N HIS A 79 3.33 -11.07 -26.30
CA HIS A 79 3.15 -10.41 -25.02
C HIS A 79 1.68 -10.57 -24.58
N VAL A 80 1.48 -10.90 -23.30
CA VAL A 80 0.15 -11.24 -22.75
C VAL A 80 -0.11 -10.43 -21.49
N ILE A 81 -1.34 -9.96 -21.35
CA ILE A 81 -1.87 -9.49 -20.08
C ILE A 81 -3.03 -10.40 -19.62
N VAL A 82 -2.85 -11.08 -18.48
CA VAL A 82 -3.93 -11.84 -17.86
C VAL A 82 -4.59 -10.97 -16.79
N SER A 83 -5.88 -10.67 -17.00
CA SER A 83 -6.69 -9.84 -16.12
C SER A 83 -7.92 -10.63 -15.69
N THR A 84 -7.81 -11.37 -14.60
CA THR A 84 -8.87 -12.20 -14.01
C THR A 84 -8.98 -11.93 -12.53
N GLY A 85 -10.05 -12.42 -11.89
CA GLY A 85 -10.31 -12.22 -10.47
C GLY A 85 -9.13 -12.63 -9.56
N THR A 86 -9.17 -12.17 -8.31
CA THR A 86 -8.23 -12.65 -7.29
C THR A 86 -8.41 -14.16 -7.07
N ALA A 87 -7.33 -14.85 -6.71
CA ALA A 87 -7.32 -16.29 -6.48
C ALA A 87 -7.70 -17.19 -7.70
N SER A 88 -7.76 -16.64 -8.91
CA SER A 88 -8.00 -17.44 -10.15
C SER A 88 -6.81 -18.29 -10.59
N GLY A 89 -5.69 -18.24 -9.85
CA GLY A 89 -4.49 -19.03 -10.17
C GLY A 89 -3.69 -18.52 -11.37
N LYS A 90 -3.75 -17.22 -11.70
CA LYS A 90 -3.03 -16.58 -12.82
C LYS A 90 -1.58 -17.02 -12.97
N SER A 91 -0.93 -17.30 -11.85
CA SER A 91 0.50 -17.67 -11.81
C SER A 91 0.82 -18.89 -12.65
N LEU A 92 -0.07 -19.89 -12.71
CA LEU A 92 0.17 -21.10 -13.50
C LEU A 92 0.29 -20.78 -15.00
N GLY A 93 -0.47 -19.77 -15.50
CA GLY A 93 -0.43 -19.37 -16.90
C GLY A 93 0.95 -18.91 -17.37
N TYR A 94 1.71 -18.21 -16.52
CA TYR A 94 3.09 -17.82 -16.84
C TYR A 94 4.14 -18.82 -16.33
N LEU A 95 3.87 -19.55 -15.26
CA LEU A 95 4.83 -20.52 -14.72
C LEU A 95 5.09 -21.67 -15.68
N VAL A 96 4.06 -22.20 -16.34
CA VAL A 96 4.20 -23.32 -17.29
C VAL A 96 5.19 -23.02 -18.42
N PRO A 97 5.06 -21.93 -19.21
CA PRO A 97 6.02 -21.63 -20.27
C PRO A 97 7.39 -21.21 -19.73
N VAL A 98 7.45 -20.47 -18.62
CA VAL A 98 8.71 -20.03 -18.01
C VAL A 98 9.51 -21.23 -17.53
N LEU A 99 8.93 -22.06 -16.66
CA LEU A 99 9.64 -23.20 -16.08
C LEU A 99 10.02 -24.26 -17.15
N THR A 100 9.16 -24.44 -18.17
CA THR A 100 9.48 -25.30 -19.31
C THR A 100 10.72 -24.80 -20.04
N ALA A 101 10.78 -23.50 -20.40
CA ALA A 101 11.94 -22.94 -21.08
C ALA A 101 13.22 -23.01 -20.22
N LEU A 102 13.10 -22.76 -18.91
CA LEU A 102 14.23 -22.91 -17.98
C LEU A 102 14.72 -24.37 -17.90
N SER A 103 13.80 -25.32 -17.76
CA SER A 103 14.13 -26.76 -17.68
C SER A 103 14.75 -27.29 -19.00
N GLU A 104 14.24 -26.84 -20.15
CA GLU A 104 14.84 -27.15 -21.46
C GLU A 104 16.24 -26.51 -21.58
N GLY A 105 16.39 -25.28 -21.08
CA GLY A 105 17.64 -24.51 -21.12
C GLY A 105 18.76 -25.10 -20.28
N THR A 106 18.46 -25.83 -19.18
CA THR A 106 19.51 -26.50 -18.36
C THR A 106 20.26 -27.55 -19.13
N ARG A 107 19.70 -28.08 -20.21
CA ARG A 107 20.33 -29.07 -21.10
C ARG A 107 21.22 -28.42 -22.16
N SER A 108 21.34 -27.10 -22.20
CA SER A 108 22.17 -26.38 -23.17
C SER A 108 23.64 -26.62 -22.91
N VAL A 109 24.39 -27.08 -23.96
CA VAL A 109 25.84 -27.30 -23.92
C VAL A 109 26.61 -25.98 -23.79
N THR A 110 26.00 -24.85 -24.14
CA THR A 110 26.62 -23.51 -24.19
C THR A 110 26.47 -22.71 -22.93
N GLY A 111 26.08 -23.29 -21.80
CA GLY A 111 26.02 -22.61 -20.52
C GLY A 111 24.60 -22.35 -19.99
N ARG A 112 24.19 -21.09 -19.83
CA ARG A 112 23.01 -20.71 -19.05
C ARG A 112 21.65 -21.10 -19.66
N GLY A 113 21.60 -21.40 -20.95
CA GLY A 113 20.44 -21.87 -21.70
C GLY A 113 19.31 -20.83 -21.77
N ALA A 114 18.44 -20.76 -20.79
CA ALA A 114 17.36 -19.79 -20.70
C ALA A 114 17.33 -19.14 -19.31
N THR A 115 16.95 -17.86 -19.26
CA THR A 115 16.69 -17.12 -18.03
C THR A 115 15.34 -16.44 -18.06
N ALA A 116 14.80 -16.14 -16.88
CA ALA A 116 13.56 -15.39 -16.71
C ALA A 116 13.70 -14.37 -15.58
N LEU A 117 12.96 -13.28 -15.71
CA LEU A 117 12.86 -12.21 -14.72
C LEU A 117 11.42 -12.11 -14.23
N TYR A 118 11.23 -12.02 -12.91
CA TYR A 118 9.94 -11.76 -12.30
C TYR A 118 9.99 -10.44 -11.54
N LEU A 119 9.06 -9.56 -11.82
CA LEU A 119 8.94 -8.25 -11.19
C LEU A 119 7.73 -8.21 -10.26
N ALA A 120 8.00 -8.12 -8.96
CA ALA A 120 6.98 -7.91 -7.94
C ALA A 120 6.92 -6.45 -7.51
N PRO A 121 5.73 -5.88 -7.24
CA PRO A 121 5.63 -4.52 -6.71
C PRO A 121 6.13 -4.39 -5.26
N THR A 122 6.14 -5.50 -4.51
CA THR A 122 6.55 -5.54 -3.09
C THR A 122 7.52 -6.69 -2.82
N LYS A 123 8.43 -6.49 -1.84
CA LYS A 123 9.36 -7.54 -1.38
C LYS A 123 8.63 -8.78 -0.84
N ALA A 124 7.47 -8.56 -0.18
CA ALA A 124 6.68 -9.65 0.40
C ALA A 124 6.13 -10.60 -0.68
N LEU A 125 5.55 -10.05 -1.76
CA LEU A 125 5.09 -10.85 -2.90
C LEU A 125 6.24 -11.61 -3.56
N GLY A 126 7.40 -10.97 -3.72
CA GLY A 126 8.59 -11.63 -4.26
C GLY A 126 9.05 -12.80 -3.39
N ALA A 127 9.03 -12.66 -2.07
CA ALA A 127 9.41 -13.71 -1.12
C ALA A 127 8.42 -14.90 -1.13
N ASP A 128 7.11 -14.61 -1.21
CA ASP A 128 6.08 -15.64 -1.31
C ASP A 128 6.21 -16.45 -2.62
N GLN A 129 6.41 -15.76 -3.74
CA GLN A 129 6.62 -16.42 -5.03
C GLN A 129 7.93 -17.24 -5.06
N GLU A 130 9.01 -16.76 -4.44
CA GLU A 130 10.24 -17.52 -4.30
C GLU A 130 10.01 -18.83 -3.53
N ALA A 131 9.34 -18.74 -2.37
CA ALA A 131 9.03 -19.91 -1.55
C ALA A 131 8.20 -20.96 -2.31
N ARG A 132 7.20 -20.52 -3.08
CA ARG A 132 6.38 -21.40 -3.93
C ARG A 132 7.18 -22.06 -5.04
N LEU A 133 8.05 -21.30 -5.71
CA LEU A 133 8.90 -21.84 -6.77
C LEU A 133 9.93 -22.82 -6.23
N GLN A 134 10.48 -22.58 -5.03
CA GLN A 134 11.37 -23.51 -4.36
C GLN A 134 10.63 -24.80 -3.94
N ALA A 135 9.39 -24.69 -3.47
CA ALA A 135 8.54 -25.85 -3.12
C ALA A 135 8.17 -26.72 -4.34
N LEU A 136 8.09 -26.13 -5.55
CA LEU A 136 7.92 -26.91 -6.79
C LEU A 136 9.12 -27.79 -7.11
N ALA A 137 10.30 -27.44 -6.63
CA ALA A 137 11.54 -28.21 -6.77
C ALA A 137 11.79 -28.75 -8.19
N VAL A 138 11.57 -27.92 -9.22
CA VAL A 138 11.82 -28.32 -10.61
C VAL A 138 13.32 -28.60 -10.77
N PRO A 139 13.74 -29.81 -11.22
CA PRO A 139 15.15 -30.19 -11.30
C PRO A 139 15.99 -29.19 -12.11
N ASP A 140 17.18 -28.90 -11.60
CA ASP A 140 18.21 -28.04 -12.21
C ASP A 140 17.80 -26.56 -12.42
N VAL A 141 16.58 -26.16 -12.09
CA VAL A 141 16.12 -24.76 -12.15
C VAL A 141 16.49 -24.03 -10.87
N ARG A 142 17.41 -23.09 -10.97
CA ARG A 142 17.86 -22.25 -9.84
C ARG A 142 17.04 -20.96 -9.78
N VAL A 143 16.25 -20.83 -8.72
CA VAL A 143 15.43 -19.67 -8.43
C VAL A 143 16.09 -18.85 -7.33
N ALA A 144 16.14 -17.55 -7.47
CA ALA A 144 16.66 -16.67 -6.42
C ALA A 144 16.00 -15.30 -6.46
N ARG A 145 15.85 -14.71 -5.27
CA ARG A 145 15.32 -13.35 -5.10
C ARG A 145 16.45 -12.36 -4.96
N LEU A 146 16.35 -11.28 -5.70
CA LEU A 146 17.28 -10.16 -5.70
C LEU A 146 16.54 -8.87 -5.29
N ASP A 147 16.80 -8.39 -4.10
CA ASP A 147 16.23 -7.15 -3.58
C ASP A 147 17.25 -6.31 -2.79
N GLY A 148 16.78 -5.21 -2.16
CA GLY A 148 17.66 -4.32 -1.40
C GLY A 148 18.36 -4.98 -0.21
N ASP A 149 17.78 -6.05 0.33
CA ASP A 149 18.28 -6.74 1.54
C ASP A 149 19.22 -7.91 1.19
N THR A 150 19.33 -8.28 -0.10
CA THR A 150 20.19 -9.39 -0.57
C THR A 150 21.67 -9.07 -0.33
N PRO A 151 22.43 -9.92 0.40
CA PRO A 151 23.86 -9.73 0.64
C PRO A 151 24.70 -9.65 -0.63
N THR A 152 25.85 -8.96 -0.57
CA THR A 152 26.68 -8.73 -1.75
C THR A 152 27.22 -10.01 -2.39
N GLU A 153 27.59 -11.00 -1.58
CA GLU A 153 28.08 -12.31 -2.06
C GLU A 153 26.97 -13.08 -2.78
N GLU A 154 25.77 -13.07 -2.21
CA GLU A 154 24.60 -13.70 -2.81
C GLU A 154 24.21 -13.03 -4.13
N ARG A 155 24.29 -11.68 -4.22
CA ARG A 155 24.08 -10.94 -5.48
C ARG A 155 25.02 -11.39 -6.59
N ARG A 156 26.27 -11.72 -6.25
CA ARG A 156 27.23 -12.27 -7.21
C ARG A 156 26.79 -13.64 -7.70
N TRP A 157 26.48 -14.54 -6.77
CA TRP A 157 26.01 -15.88 -7.08
C TRP A 157 24.74 -15.87 -7.95
N ILE A 158 23.74 -15.03 -7.58
CA ILE A 158 22.50 -14.87 -8.36
C ILE A 158 22.82 -14.46 -9.81
N ARG A 159 23.65 -13.45 -9.99
CA ARG A 159 24.04 -12.97 -11.30
C ARG A 159 24.73 -14.03 -12.15
N GLU A 160 25.54 -14.88 -11.51
CA GLU A 160 26.33 -15.90 -12.20
C GLU A 160 25.56 -17.20 -12.44
N HIS A 161 24.60 -17.54 -11.57
CA HIS A 161 24.03 -18.90 -11.54
C HIS A 161 22.50 -18.98 -11.62
N ALA A 162 21.75 -18.00 -11.15
CA ALA A 162 20.29 -18.09 -11.12
C ALA A 162 19.67 -18.10 -12.53
N HIS A 163 18.71 -18.99 -12.76
CA HIS A 163 17.93 -19.05 -14.00
C HIS A 163 16.70 -18.17 -13.92
N TYR A 164 16.02 -18.15 -12.78
CA TYR A 164 14.85 -17.33 -12.53
C TYR A 164 15.15 -16.33 -11.41
N VAL A 165 15.20 -15.06 -11.75
CA VAL A 165 15.48 -13.97 -10.79
C VAL A 165 14.19 -13.23 -10.49
N LEU A 166 13.81 -13.19 -9.20
CA LEU A 166 12.69 -12.42 -8.69
C LEU A 166 13.21 -11.09 -8.12
N THR A 167 12.65 -9.97 -8.56
CA THR A 167 13.10 -8.65 -8.16
C THR A 167 11.95 -7.63 -8.20
N ASN A 168 12.26 -6.34 -8.09
CA ASN A 168 11.30 -5.25 -8.16
C ASN A 168 11.79 -4.13 -9.10
N PRO A 169 10.90 -3.22 -9.55
CA PRO A 169 11.28 -2.13 -10.45
C PRO A 169 12.41 -1.23 -9.91
N ASP A 170 12.46 -1.02 -8.59
CA ASP A 170 13.48 -0.16 -7.97
C ASP A 170 14.88 -0.75 -8.15
N LEU A 171 15.04 -2.04 -7.85
CA LEU A 171 16.35 -2.69 -8.00
C LEU A 171 16.75 -2.85 -9.48
N LEU A 172 15.77 -3.12 -10.33
CA LEU A 172 16.00 -3.14 -11.77
C LEU A 172 16.55 -1.79 -12.24
N HIS A 173 15.95 -0.68 -11.79
CA HIS A 173 16.36 0.68 -12.14
C HIS A 173 17.75 1.05 -11.57
N HIS A 174 17.98 0.81 -10.28
CA HIS A 174 19.19 1.30 -9.61
C HIS A 174 20.39 0.35 -9.70
N THR A 175 20.18 -0.94 -10.02
CA THR A 175 21.25 -1.94 -9.96
C THR A 175 21.45 -2.72 -11.26
N LEU A 176 20.40 -3.35 -11.80
CA LEU A 176 20.55 -4.22 -12.96
C LEU A 176 20.82 -3.42 -14.22
N LEU A 177 20.00 -2.42 -14.53
CA LEU A 177 20.12 -1.63 -15.74
C LEU A 177 21.42 -0.81 -15.80
N PRO A 178 21.81 -0.05 -14.76
CA PRO A 178 23.10 0.64 -14.77
C PRO A 178 24.32 -0.29 -14.83
N GLY A 179 24.16 -1.52 -14.33
CA GLY A 179 25.21 -2.54 -14.34
C GLY A 179 25.00 -3.67 -15.34
N HIS A 180 24.24 -3.41 -16.42
CA HIS A 180 23.80 -4.43 -17.37
C HIS A 180 24.95 -5.25 -18.02
N GLU A 181 26.13 -4.68 -18.14
CA GLU A 181 27.30 -5.39 -18.67
C GLU A 181 27.67 -6.60 -17.81
N ARG A 182 27.56 -6.47 -16.48
CA ARG A 182 27.79 -7.57 -15.53
C ARG A 182 26.69 -8.62 -15.62
N TRP A 183 25.50 -8.26 -16.11
CA TRP A 183 24.35 -9.11 -16.33
C TRP A 183 24.25 -9.64 -17.76
N ALA A 184 25.22 -9.34 -18.63
CA ALA A 184 25.18 -9.71 -20.04
C ALA A 184 24.89 -11.20 -20.31
N PRO A 185 25.49 -12.17 -19.58
CA PRO A 185 25.14 -13.59 -19.77
C PRO A 185 23.67 -13.91 -19.43
N PHE A 186 23.12 -13.27 -18.38
CA PHE A 186 21.71 -13.42 -18.00
C PHE A 186 20.79 -12.78 -19.04
N LEU A 187 21.09 -11.57 -19.46
CA LEU A 187 20.29 -10.78 -20.41
C LEU A 187 20.27 -11.40 -21.80
N ARG A 188 21.41 -11.99 -22.24
CA ARG A 188 21.49 -12.72 -23.54
C ARG A 188 20.58 -13.95 -23.56
N ALA A 189 20.42 -14.61 -22.43
CA ALA A 189 19.60 -15.79 -22.28
C ALA A 189 18.15 -15.49 -21.88
N LEU A 190 17.77 -14.19 -21.71
CA LEU A 190 16.47 -13.79 -21.20
C LEU A 190 15.35 -14.13 -22.19
N ARG A 191 14.46 -15.03 -21.78
CA ARG A 191 13.32 -15.54 -22.58
C ARG A 191 11.99 -15.00 -22.12
N TYR A 192 11.84 -14.75 -20.81
CA TYR A 192 10.59 -14.27 -20.24
C TYR A 192 10.81 -13.18 -19.23
N VAL A 193 9.90 -12.21 -19.23
CA VAL A 193 9.74 -11.21 -18.16
C VAL A 193 8.31 -11.30 -17.65
N VAL A 194 8.14 -11.60 -16.39
CA VAL A 194 6.83 -11.62 -15.73
C VAL A 194 6.70 -10.35 -14.90
N VAL A 195 5.61 -9.63 -15.05
CA VAL A 195 5.27 -8.44 -14.27
C VAL A 195 3.99 -8.72 -13.53
N ASP A 196 4.11 -9.01 -12.25
CA ASP A 196 2.95 -9.41 -11.45
C ASP A 196 2.28 -8.21 -10.78
N GLU A 197 0.98 -8.33 -10.54
CA GLU A 197 0.11 -7.29 -9.97
C GLU A 197 0.28 -5.93 -10.68
N CYS A 198 0.36 -5.94 -12.02
CA CYS A 198 0.70 -4.76 -12.81
C CYS A 198 -0.32 -3.60 -12.70
N HIS A 199 -1.55 -3.86 -12.25
CA HIS A 199 -2.56 -2.84 -11.95
C HIS A 199 -2.19 -1.89 -10.81
N ILE A 200 -1.19 -2.25 -9.99
CA ILE A 200 -0.67 -1.39 -8.93
C ILE A 200 0.15 -0.23 -9.48
N TYR A 201 0.73 -0.41 -10.66
CA TYR A 201 1.54 0.60 -11.33
C TYR A 201 0.65 1.71 -11.87
N ARG A 202 0.22 2.61 -10.98
CA ARG A 202 -0.62 3.78 -11.26
C ARG A 202 -0.07 5.03 -10.58
N GLY A 203 -0.54 6.21 -11.02
CA GLY A 203 -0.05 7.49 -10.51
C GLY A 203 1.43 7.73 -10.81
N VAL A 204 2.15 8.42 -9.94
CA VAL A 204 3.56 8.79 -10.17
C VAL A 204 4.45 7.56 -10.31
N PHE A 205 4.37 6.62 -9.37
CA PHE A 205 5.14 5.36 -9.44
C PHE A 205 4.81 4.58 -10.71
N GLY A 206 3.52 4.49 -11.06
CA GLY A 206 3.07 3.84 -12.28
C GLY A 206 3.62 4.47 -13.55
N ALA A 207 3.79 5.79 -13.60
CA ALA A 207 4.36 6.47 -14.75
C ALA A 207 5.87 6.16 -14.96
N HIS A 208 6.61 5.82 -13.91
CA HIS A 208 8.02 5.43 -14.01
C HIS A 208 8.23 3.99 -14.51
N VAL A 209 7.35 3.05 -14.13
CA VAL A 209 7.52 1.62 -14.43
C VAL A 209 7.57 1.32 -15.95
N PRO A 210 6.73 1.92 -16.81
CA PRO A 210 6.86 1.76 -18.26
C PRO A 210 8.27 2.07 -18.77
N ALA A 211 8.85 3.19 -18.35
CA ALA A 211 10.20 3.57 -18.78
C ALA A 211 11.27 2.58 -18.30
N VAL A 212 11.12 2.02 -17.10
CA VAL A 212 12.02 0.95 -16.58
C VAL A 212 11.90 -0.32 -17.42
N LEU A 213 10.67 -0.75 -17.75
CA LEU A 213 10.42 -1.94 -18.58
C LEU A 213 10.95 -1.76 -20.00
N ARG A 214 10.69 -0.60 -20.62
CA ARG A 214 11.16 -0.28 -21.98
C ARG A 214 12.68 -0.22 -22.04
N ARG A 215 13.36 0.32 -21.01
CA ARG A 215 14.82 0.28 -20.88
C ARG A 215 15.33 -1.16 -20.76
N LEU A 216 14.66 -2.01 -19.98
CA LEU A 216 15.00 -3.43 -19.88
C LEU A 216 14.92 -4.14 -21.24
N LEU A 217 13.83 -3.95 -21.98
CA LEU A 217 13.63 -4.57 -23.29
C LEU A 217 14.68 -4.05 -24.30
N ARG A 218 14.97 -2.77 -24.28
CA ARG A 218 16.03 -2.14 -25.08
C ARG A 218 17.41 -2.74 -24.80
N VAL A 219 17.76 -2.86 -23.52
CA VAL A 219 19.05 -3.46 -23.11
C VAL A 219 19.10 -4.96 -23.45
N ALA A 220 18.01 -5.69 -23.28
CA ALA A 220 17.92 -7.10 -23.69
C ALA A 220 18.12 -7.26 -25.20
N ALA A 221 17.49 -6.40 -26.01
CA ALA A 221 17.65 -6.39 -27.46
C ALA A 221 19.12 -6.14 -27.88
N ARG A 222 19.86 -5.28 -27.16
CA ARG A 222 21.30 -5.03 -27.38
C ARG A 222 22.12 -6.32 -27.22
N TYR A 223 21.68 -7.23 -26.35
CA TYR A 223 22.30 -8.56 -26.16
C TYR A 223 21.72 -9.65 -27.06
N GLY A 224 20.84 -9.29 -28.00
CA GLY A 224 20.21 -10.24 -28.94
C GLY A 224 19.03 -11.03 -28.36
N ALA A 225 18.48 -10.61 -27.21
CA ALA A 225 17.32 -11.25 -26.61
C ALA A 225 16.04 -10.45 -26.88
N THR A 226 14.97 -11.17 -27.21
CA THR A 226 13.61 -10.64 -27.39
C THR A 226 12.67 -11.36 -26.43
N PRO A 227 12.69 -11.01 -25.13
CA PRO A 227 11.90 -11.73 -24.14
C PRO A 227 10.41 -11.51 -24.31
N THR A 228 9.63 -12.56 -24.15
CA THR A 228 8.18 -12.48 -24.06
C THR A 228 7.80 -11.92 -22.69
N VAL A 229 6.92 -10.91 -22.65
CA VAL A 229 6.45 -10.30 -21.42
C VAL A 229 5.07 -10.83 -21.08
N VAL A 230 4.88 -11.31 -19.84
CA VAL A 230 3.58 -11.69 -19.29
C VAL A 230 3.24 -10.75 -18.14
N LEU A 231 2.18 -9.98 -18.32
CA LEU A 231 1.64 -9.08 -17.32
C LEU A 231 0.49 -9.80 -16.58
N ALA A 232 0.58 -9.91 -15.26
CA ALA A 232 -0.50 -10.45 -14.46
C ALA A 232 -1.18 -9.32 -13.65
N SER A 233 -2.49 -9.30 -13.67
CA SER A 233 -3.31 -8.24 -13.10
C SER A 233 -4.53 -8.83 -12.40
N ALA A 234 -5.02 -8.19 -11.34
CA ALA A 234 -6.41 -8.31 -10.97
C ALA A 234 -7.29 -7.76 -12.11
N THR A 235 -8.60 -7.89 -11.97
CA THR A 235 -9.54 -7.33 -12.96
C THR A 235 -9.30 -5.84 -13.15
N VAL A 236 -9.09 -5.41 -14.39
CA VAL A 236 -9.00 -4.02 -14.84
C VAL A 236 -9.94 -3.81 -16.02
N ALA A 237 -10.43 -2.58 -16.21
CA ALA A 237 -11.39 -2.28 -17.25
C ALA A 237 -10.83 -2.49 -18.67
N GLU A 238 -9.60 -2.03 -18.89
CA GLU A 238 -8.97 -1.97 -20.19
C GLU A 238 -7.57 -2.60 -20.15
N PRO A 239 -7.47 -3.95 -20.13
CA PRO A 239 -6.18 -4.61 -19.96
C PRO A 239 -5.21 -4.42 -21.13
N GLU A 240 -5.67 -4.42 -22.38
CA GLU A 240 -4.79 -4.23 -23.54
C GLU A 240 -4.20 -2.83 -23.61
N PRO A 241 -4.96 -1.74 -23.45
CA PRO A 241 -4.43 -0.39 -23.30
C PRO A 241 -3.41 -0.27 -22.16
N LEU A 242 -3.69 -0.86 -21.00
CA LEU A 242 -2.75 -0.89 -19.88
C LEU A 242 -1.45 -1.61 -20.26
N GLY A 243 -1.55 -2.79 -20.86
CA GLY A 243 -0.39 -3.57 -21.30
C GLY A 243 0.45 -2.81 -22.32
N ARG A 244 -0.20 -2.17 -23.31
CA ARG A 244 0.46 -1.34 -24.32
C ARG A 244 1.14 -0.12 -23.68
N ALA A 245 0.48 0.55 -22.72
CA ALA A 245 1.07 1.68 -22.00
C ALA A 245 2.33 1.27 -21.22
N LEU A 246 2.34 0.08 -20.60
CA LEU A 246 3.47 -0.44 -19.85
C LEU A 246 4.65 -0.81 -20.77
N LEU A 247 4.40 -1.49 -21.89
CA LEU A 247 5.47 -2.07 -22.70
C LEU A 247 5.88 -1.20 -23.91
N GLY A 248 4.99 -0.34 -24.41
CA GLY A 248 5.16 0.35 -25.68
C GLY A 248 4.99 -0.58 -26.89
N GLN A 249 4.44 -1.78 -26.70
CA GLN A 249 4.26 -2.83 -27.69
C GLN A 249 2.86 -3.46 -27.58
N ASP A 250 2.43 -4.17 -28.62
CA ASP A 250 1.14 -4.84 -28.63
C ASP A 250 1.10 -6.01 -27.62
N VAL A 251 -0.03 -6.10 -26.91
CA VAL A 251 -0.27 -7.10 -25.86
C VAL A 251 -1.63 -7.74 -26.12
N VAL A 252 -1.72 -9.05 -25.94
CA VAL A 252 -2.99 -9.80 -26.03
C VAL A 252 -3.59 -9.95 -24.64
N ALA A 253 -4.85 -9.56 -24.46
CA ALA A 253 -5.55 -9.75 -23.19
C ALA A 253 -6.18 -11.13 -23.08
N VAL A 254 -6.12 -11.71 -21.87
CA VAL A 254 -6.88 -12.87 -21.44
C VAL A 254 -7.69 -12.47 -20.20
N THR A 255 -9.00 -12.30 -20.38
CA THR A 255 -9.91 -11.75 -19.36
C THR A 255 -10.96 -12.76 -18.87
N ALA A 256 -11.21 -13.81 -19.64
CA ALA A 256 -12.16 -14.85 -19.28
C ALA A 256 -11.62 -15.69 -18.12
N ASP A 257 -12.18 -15.53 -16.94
CA ASP A 257 -11.82 -16.30 -15.76
C ASP A 257 -12.56 -17.64 -15.75
N SER A 258 -11.84 -18.74 -15.94
CA SER A 258 -12.36 -20.12 -15.93
C SER A 258 -12.07 -20.89 -14.64
N SER A 259 -11.54 -20.24 -13.59
CA SER A 259 -11.31 -20.86 -12.29
C SER A 259 -12.62 -21.11 -11.54
N PRO A 260 -12.68 -22.10 -10.63
CA PRO A 260 -13.83 -22.28 -9.75
C PRO A 260 -13.93 -21.11 -8.77
N ARG A 261 -15.15 -20.78 -8.40
CA ARG A 261 -15.44 -19.81 -7.33
C ARG A 261 -16.56 -20.36 -6.46
N ARG A 262 -16.41 -20.26 -5.17
CA ARG A 262 -17.48 -20.58 -4.23
C ARG A 262 -18.41 -19.39 -4.06
N GLU A 263 -19.56 -19.65 -3.48
CA GLU A 263 -20.53 -18.62 -3.14
C GLU A 263 -19.93 -17.60 -2.17
N THR A 264 -20.20 -16.33 -2.43
CA THR A 264 -19.78 -15.23 -1.55
C THR A 264 -20.98 -14.34 -1.26
N VAL A 265 -21.34 -14.22 0.02
CA VAL A 265 -22.34 -13.26 0.47
C VAL A 265 -21.64 -11.95 0.78
N VAL A 266 -22.06 -10.89 0.09
CA VAL A 266 -21.55 -9.53 0.28
C VAL A 266 -22.67 -8.68 0.88
N ALA A 267 -22.41 -8.08 2.04
CA ALA A 267 -23.37 -7.26 2.76
C ALA A 267 -22.84 -5.81 2.91
N LEU A 268 -23.71 -4.85 2.65
CA LEU A 268 -23.48 -3.43 2.89
C LEU A 268 -24.10 -3.07 4.25
N TRP A 269 -23.24 -2.58 5.14
CA TRP A 269 -23.57 -2.35 6.54
C TRP A 269 -23.41 -0.88 6.91
N GLN A 270 -24.47 -0.26 7.44
CA GLN A 270 -24.49 1.12 7.86
C GLN A 270 -24.54 1.22 9.38
N PRO A 271 -23.52 1.78 10.05
CA PRO A 271 -23.57 2.03 11.49
C PRO A 271 -24.75 2.91 11.89
N ASP A 272 -25.30 2.68 13.09
CA ASP A 272 -26.39 3.50 13.64
C ASP A 272 -25.99 4.96 13.77
N GLU A 273 -26.98 5.83 13.69
CA GLU A 273 -26.88 7.24 13.97
C GLU A 273 -27.17 7.48 15.46
N HIS A 274 -26.34 8.29 16.12
CA HIS A 274 -26.55 8.75 17.47
C HIS A 274 -27.56 9.87 17.51
N GLU A 275 -28.11 10.18 18.70
CA GLU A 275 -29.05 11.27 18.93
C GLU A 275 -28.51 12.65 18.48
N ASP A 276 -27.19 12.82 18.42
CA ASP A 276 -26.51 14.04 17.94
C ASP A 276 -26.37 14.12 16.40
N GLY A 277 -27.01 13.21 15.67
CA GLY A 277 -26.96 13.12 14.20
C GLY A 277 -25.64 12.59 13.63
N ARG A 278 -24.70 12.14 14.47
CA ARG A 278 -23.46 11.52 14.03
C ARG A 278 -23.59 10.01 13.99
N ARG A 279 -22.99 9.41 12.96
CA ARG A 279 -22.93 7.94 12.89
C ARG A 279 -21.86 7.37 13.81
N ARG A 280 -22.12 6.17 14.28
CA ARG A 280 -21.14 5.41 15.03
C ARG A 280 -19.87 5.23 14.22
N SER A 281 -18.70 5.29 14.88
CA SER A 281 -17.40 5.17 14.23
C SER A 281 -17.28 3.85 13.47
N THR A 282 -16.97 3.91 12.17
CA THR A 282 -16.70 2.77 11.29
C THR A 282 -15.66 1.81 11.88
N VAL A 283 -14.58 2.36 12.47
CA VAL A 283 -13.54 1.58 13.16
C VAL A 283 -14.12 0.82 14.36
N GLY A 284 -15.00 1.48 15.13
CA GLY A 284 -15.68 0.85 16.27
C GLY A 284 -16.62 -0.27 15.84
N GLU A 285 -17.42 -0.01 14.81
CA GLU A 285 -18.35 -0.99 14.25
C GLU A 285 -17.62 -2.20 13.66
N ALA A 286 -16.55 -1.95 12.88
CA ALA A 286 -15.72 -3.02 12.32
C ALA A 286 -15.04 -3.87 13.40
N ALA A 287 -14.63 -3.26 14.51
CA ALA A 287 -14.07 -3.99 15.65
C ALA A 287 -15.11 -4.90 16.33
N ASP A 288 -16.33 -4.42 16.52
CA ASP A 288 -17.40 -5.22 17.12
C ASP A 288 -17.81 -6.39 16.22
N LEU A 289 -17.94 -6.15 14.90
CA LEU A 289 -18.20 -7.22 13.93
C LEU A 289 -17.05 -8.23 13.90
N LEU A 290 -15.81 -7.79 13.98
CA LEU A 290 -14.64 -8.67 14.07
C LEU A 290 -14.70 -9.55 15.32
N ILE A 291 -15.05 -8.97 16.48
CA ILE A 291 -15.19 -9.74 17.72
C ILE A 291 -16.32 -10.76 17.59
N ASP A 292 -17.48 -10.34 17.10
CA ASP A 292 -18.66 -11.21 16.96
C ASP A 292 -18.35 -12.42 16.04
N LEU A 293 -17.67 -12.18 14.91
CA LEU A 293 -17.24 -13.22 13.98
C LEU A 293 -16.21 -14.16 14.63
N VAL A 294 -15.18 -13.62 15.25
CA VAL A 294 -14.10 -14.43 15.83
C VAL A 294 -14.59 -15.25 17.01
N THR A 295 -15.49 -14.71 17.84
CA THR A 295 -16.11 -15.45 18.93
C THR A 295 -17.03 -16.57 18.43
N ALA A 296 -17.59 -16.42 17.25
CA ALA A 296 -18.35 -17.48 16.57
C ALA A 296 -17.45 -18.51 15.85
N GLY A 297 -16.13 -18.43 16.00
CA GLY A 297 -15.18 -19.35 15.36
C GLY A 297 -14.86 -19.02 13.89
N VAL A 298 -15.32 -17.88 13.39
CA VAL A 298 -15.14 -17.43 11.98
C VAL A 298 -13.81 -16.69 11.84
N GLN A 299 -12.89 -17.25 11.07
CA GLN A 299 -11.60 -16.61 10.82
C GLN A 299 -11.75 -15.38 9.92
N THR A 300 -11.43 -14.20 10.43
CA THR A 300 -11.85 -12.94 9.83
C THR A 300 -10.69 -11.94 9.69
N VAL A 301 -10.62 -11.26 8.55
CA VAL A 301 -9.76 -10.07 8.38
C VAL A 301 -10.62 -8.81 8.30
N ALA A 302 -10.27 -7.80 9.11
CA ALA A 302 -10.87 -6.48 9.05
C ALA A 302 -9.91 -5.48 8.39
N PHE A 303 -10.25 -4.97 7.21
CA PHE A 303 -9.48 -3.96 6.51
C PHE A 303 -9.80 -2.56 7.01
N ALA A 304 -8.77 -1.75 7.27
CA ALA A 304 -8.92 -0.34 7.59
C ALA A 304 -8.01 0.53 6.71
N ARG A 305 -8.49 1.73 6.35
CA ARG A 305 -7.84 2.66 5.41
C ARG A 305 -6.53 3.27 5.95
N SER A 306 -6.28 3.23 7.25
CA SER A 306 -5.11 3.84 7.87
C SER A 306 -4.42 2.90 8.86
N ARG A 307 -3.10 3.08 9.03
CA ARG A 307 -2.31 2.33 10.02
C ARG A 307 -2.85 2.52 11.44
N SER A 308 -3.25 3.74 11.80
CA SER A 308 -3.87 4.02 13.10
C SER A 308 -5.24 3.38 13.25
N GLY A 309 -6.04 3.33 12.19
CA GLY A 309 -7.33 2.62 12.17
C GLY A 309 -7.17 1.12 12.44
N VAL A 310 -6.17 0.49 11.82
CA VAL A 310 -5.83 -0.93 12.05
C VAL A 310 -5.49 -1.19 13.52
N GLU A 311 -4.62 -0.37 14.13
CA GLU A 311 -4.27 -0.51 15.54
C GLU A 311 -5.49 -0.31 16.46
N GLN A 312 -6.37 0.64 16.11
CA GLN A 312 -7.60 0.89 16.87
C GLN A 312 -8.60 -0.27 16.75
N VAL A 313 -8.79 -0.84 15.54
CA VAL A 313 -9.65 -2.02 15.36
C VAL A 313 -9.09 -3.18 16.17
N ALA A 314 -7.79 -3.47 16.07
CA ALA A 314 -7.16 -4.57 16.77
C ALA A 314 -7.19 -4.38 18.29
N SER A 315 -6.92 -3.18 18.81
CA SER A 315 -6.98 -2.89 20.25
C SER A 315 -8.39 -3.11 20.79
N ARG A 316 -9.40 -2.48 20.18
CA ARG A 316 -10.81 -2.65 20.59
C ARG A 316 -11.28 -4.10 20.52
N ALA A 317 -10.86 -4.81 19.46
CA ALA A 317 -11.23 -6.20 19.31
C ALA A 317 -10.57 -7.09 20.36
N ARG A 318 -9.33 -6.81 20.78
CA ARG A 318 -8.65 -7.50 21.89
C ARG A 318 -9.33 -7.23 23.22
N ASP A 319 -9.66 -5.97 23.50
CA ASP A 319 -10.35 -5.58 24.73
C ASP A 319 -11.73 -6.27 24.83
N GLY A 320 -12.49 -6.26 23.73
CA GLY A 320 -13.78 -6.93 23.65
C GLY A 320 -13.69 -8.45 23.75
N TRP A 321 -12.65 -9.07 23.18
CA TRP A 321 -12.36 -10.49 23.36
C TRP A 321 -12.06 -10.81 24.84
N ALA A 322 -11.14 -10.06 25.45
CA ALA A 322 -10.74 -10.26 26.83
C ALA A 322 -11.92 -10.14 27.81
N ALA A 323 -12.83 -9.20 27.53
CA ALA A 323 -14.06 -9.03 28.33
C ALA A 323 -15.05 -10.20 28.17
N ARG A 324 -15.09 -10.88 27.01
CA ARG A 324 -16.05 -11.97 26.75
C ARG A 324 -15.50 -13.36 27.10
N LEU A 325 -14.23 -13.63 26.78
CA LEU A 325 -13.64 -14.97 26.77
C LEU A 325 -12.33 -15.07 27.57
N GLY A 326 -11.81 -13.94 28.07
CA GLY A 326 -10.54 -13.90 28.80
C GLY A 326 -9.30 -13.95 27.85
N PRO A 327 -8.09 -13.75 28.42
CA PRO A 327 -6.83 -13.84 27.67
C PRO A 327 -6.43 -15.30 27.38
N PRO A 328 -5.59 -15.59 26.35
CA PRO A 328 -5.07 -14.62 25.38
C PRO A 328 -6.07 -14.27 24.28
N ALA A 329 -6.06 -13.02 23.84
CA ALA A 329 -6.90 -12.60 22.72
C ALA A 329 -6.35 -13.14 21.39
N ARG A 330 -7.22 -13.73 20.57
CA ARG A 330 -6.89 -14.31 19.26
C ARG A 330 -7.00 -13.29 18.11
N VAL A 331 -6.71 -12.02 18.40
CA VAL A 331 -6.80 -10.89 17.45
C VAL A 331 -5.48 -10.13 17.41
N ALA A 332 -5.02 -9.82 16.21
CA ALA A 332 -3.79 -9.08 15.98
C ALA A 332 -3.96 -7.92 14.96
N ALA A 333 -2.97 -7.04 14.91
CA ALA A 333 -2.85 -6.00 13.88
C ALA A 333 -1.79 -6.41 12.83
N TYR A 334 -2.04 -6.08 11.55
CA TYR A 334 -1.11 -6.29 10.45
C TYR A 334 -1.06 -5.06 9.54
N ARG A 335 0.10 -4.43 9.42
CA ARG A 335 0.25 -3.24 8.59
C ARG A 335 1.65 -3.06 8.02
N GLY A 336 1.73 -2.26 6.97
CA GLY A 336 3.03 -1.79 6.47
C GLY A 336 3.77 -0.98 7.55
N GLY A 337 5.09 -1.18 7.63
CA GLY A 337 5.96 -0.58 8.63
C GLY A 337 6.33 -1.51 9.79
N TYR A 338 5.71 -2.67 9.94
CA TYR A 338 6.20 -3.74 10.81
C TYR A 338 7.43 -4.41 10.19
N LEU A 339 8.29 -4.95 11.03
CA LEU A 339 9.46 -5.69 10.58
C LEU A 339 9.06 -6.94 9.78
N PRO A 340 9.88 -7.39 8.83
CA PRO A 340 9.58 -8.58 8.04
C PRO A 340 9.36 -9.84 8.87
N GLU A 341 10.09 -10.01 9.98
CA GLU A 341 9.98 -11.13 10.92
C GLU A 341 8.63 -11.12 11.63
N GLU A 342 8.20 -9.97 12.11
CA GLU A 342 6.92 -9.78 12.79
C GLU A 342 5.75 -10.10 11.85
N ARG A 343 5.84 -9.65 10.58
CA ARG A 343 4.81 -9.96 9.59
C ARG A 343 4.73 -11.45 9.28
N ARG A 344 5.87 -12.13 9.10
CA ARG A 344 5.93 -13.58 8.88
C ARG A 344 5.36 -14.37 10.06
N ALA A 345 5.65 -13.94 11.29
CA ALA A 345 5.09 -14.55 12.49
C ALA A 345 3.55 -14.42 12.55
N LEU A 346 3.00 -13.26 12.20
CA LEU A 346 1.55 -13.02 12.13
C LEU A 346 0.90 -13.83 11.01
N GLU A 347 1.55 -13.94 9.85
CA GLU A 347 1.09 -14.76 8.73
C GLU A 347 1.06 -16.24 9.08
N SER A 348 2.08 -16.75 9.80
CA SER A 348 2.09 -18.12 10.32
C SER A 348 0.97 -18.31 11.32
N ALA A 349 0.85 -17.43 12.31
CA ALA A 349 -0.18 -17.50 13.35
C ALA A 349 -1.61 -17.47 12.77
N LEU A 350 -1.82 -16.79 11.66
CA LEU A 350 -3.10 -16.79 10.96
C LEU A 350 -3.35 -18.12 10.23
N ARG A 351 -2.31 -18.69 9.56
CA ARG A 351 -2.40 -20.02 8.92
C ARG A 351 -2.69 -21.12 9.93
N ASP A 352 -2.02 -21.07 11.08
CA ASP A 352 -2.16 -22.06 12.17
C ASP A 352 -3.43 -21.86 12.98
N ARG A 353 -4.27 -20.86 12.62
CA ARG A 353 -5.51 -20.48 13.34
C ARG A 353 -5.28 -20.14 14.82
N THR A 354 -4.06 -19.82 15.25
CA THR A 354 -3.78 -19.26 16.59
C THR A 354 -4.26 -17.81 16.67
N VAL A 355 -4.17 -17.07 15.56
CA VAL A 355 -4.86 -15.80 15.33
C VAL A 355 -6.11 -16.07 14.47
N MET A 356 -7.27 -15.69 14.99
CA MET A 356 -8.56 -15.85 14.31
C MET A 356 -9.07 -14.54 13.74
N GLY A 357 -8.66 -13.41 14.29
CA GLY A 357 -9.00 -12.06 13.84
C GLY A 357 -7.76 -11.25 13.49
N LEU A 358 -7.75 -10.63 12.33
CA LEU A 358 -6.66 -9.77 11.93
C LEU A 358 -7.20 -8.42 11.45
N ALA A 359 -6.77 -7.33 12.07
CA ALA A 359 -7.00 -6.00 11.51
C ALA A 359 -5.84 -5.66 10.57
N ALA A 360 -6.12 -5.26 9.32
CA ALA A 360 -5.09 -5.05 8.30
C ALA A 360 -5.29 -3.78 7.49
N THR A 361 -4.19 -3.23 6.95
CA THR A 361 -4.24 -2.25 5.85
C THR A 361 -4.30 -2.98 4.51
N SER A 362 -4.40 -2.22 3.40
CA SER A 362 -4.24 -2.74 2.03
C SER A 362 -2.92 -3.51 1.80
N ALA A 363 -1.98 -3.49 2.74
CA ALA A 363 -0.77 -4.33 2.66
C ALA A 363 -1.08 -5.83 2.60
N LEU A 364 -2.24 -6.25 3.14
CA LEU A 364 -2.73 -7.63 3.07
C LEU A 364 -3.60 -7.89 1.82
N GLU A 365 -3.93 -6.87 1.06
CA GLU A 365 -4.69 -6.94 -0.19
C GLU A 365 -3.92 -7.66 -1.29
N LEU A 366 -2.56 -7.60 -1.24
CA LEU A 366 -1.68 -8.00 -2.31
C LEU A 366 -0.77 -9.17 -1.91
N GLY A 367 -0.85 -10.23 -2.70
CA GLY A 367 0.23 -11.21 -2.88
C GLY A 367 0.62 -12.11 -1.71
N ILE A 368 -0.01 -11.98 -0.55
CA ILE A 368 0.25 -12.90 0.56
C ILE A 368 -0.79 -14.02 0.49
N ASP A 369 -0.32 -15.25 0.45
CA ASP A 369 -1.19 -16.41 0.49
C ASP A 369 -1.65 -16.69 1.91
N ILE A 370 -2.73 -16.00 2.27
CA ILE A 370 -3.50 -16.31 3.46
C ILE A 370 -4.70 -17.11 2.98
N ALA A 371 -4.53 -18.41 2.95
CA ALA A 371 -5.60 -19.35 2.64
C ALA A 371 -6.53 -19.50 3.85
N GLY A 372 -7.82 -19.71 3.61
CA GLY A 372 -8.74 -20.18 4.63
C GLY A 372 -9.45 -19.13 5.47
N LEU A 373 -9.52 -17.87 5.02
CA LEU A 373 -10.37 -16.87 5.65
C LEU A 373 -11.84 -17.18 5.34
N ASP A 374 -12.66 -17.13 6.38
CA ASP A 374 -14.10 -17.36 6.28
C ASP A 374 -14.83 -16.04 5.98
N ALA A 375 -14.37 -14.93 6.58
CA ALA A 375 -15.01 -13.62 6.41
C ALA A 375 -14.00 -12.47 6.27
N VAL A 376 -14.49 -11.39 5.64
CA VAL A 376 -13.79 -10.11 5.50
C VAL A 376 -14.71 -8.97 5.95
N VAL A 377 -14.18 -8.04 6.73
CA VAL A 377 -14.85 -6.78 7.13
C VAL A 377 -14.05 -5.62 6.55
N MET A 378 -14.69 -4.72 5.84
CA MET A 378 -14.08 -3.50 5.28
C MET A 378 -14.56 -2.27 6.04
N ALA A 379 -13.68 -1.57 6.74
CA ALA A 379 -14.00 -0.36 7.49
C ALA A 379 -13.92 0.87 6.56
N GLY A 380 -15.00 1.17 5.89
CA GLY A 380 -15.15 2.18 4.85
C GLY A 380 -14.83 1.66 3.45
N TRP A 381 -15.28 2.40 2.43
CA TRP A 381 -15.00 2.11 1.03
C TRP A 381 -13.48 2.10 0.76
N PRO A 382 -12.91 1.06 0.15
CA PRO A 382 -11.45 0.94 -0.04
C PRO A 382 -10.87 1.88 -1.10
N GLY A 383 -11.69 2.73 -1.70
CA GLY A 383 -11.28 3.75 -2.67
C GLY A 383 -11.54 3.38 -4.12
N THR A 384 -11.49 2.10 -4.47
CA THR A 384 -11.78 1.60 -5.82
C THR A 384 -12.54 0.28 -5.79
N ARG A 385 -13.30 -0.03 -6.86
CA ARG A 385 -13.94 -1.34 -7.04
C ARG A 385 -12.92 -2.46 -7.15
N ALA A 386 -11.78 -2.18 -7.80
CA ALA A 386 -10.69 -3.14 -7.88
C ALA A 386 -10.20 -3.56 -6.48
N SER A 387 -9.92 -2.60 -5.58
CA SER A 387 -9.56 -2.86 -4.19
C SER A 387 -10.68 -3.58 -3.42
N PHE A 388 -11.94 -3.18 -3.64
CA PHE A 388 -13.09 -3.83 -3.02
C PHE A 388 -13.13 -5.32 -3.36
N TRP A 389 -13.08 -5.67 -4.64
CA TRP A 389 -13.10 -7.07 -5.06
C TRP A 389 -11.84 -7.84 -4.68
N GLN A 390 -10.67 -7.16 -4.58
CA GLN A 390 -9.45 -7.78 -4.06
C GLN A 390 -9.56 -8.13 -2.57
N GLN A 391 -10.17 -7.26 -1.77
CA GLN A 391 -10.42 -7.52 -0.35
C GLN A 391 -11.49 -8.60 -0.17
N VAL A 392 -12.61 -8.54 -0.89
CA VAL A 392 -13.63 -9.61 -0.91
C VAL A 392 -13.00 -10.95 -1.27
N GLY A 393 -12.15 -10.99 -2.28
CA GLY A 393 -11.47 -12.21 -2.73
C GLY A 393 -10.42 -12.78 -1.74
N ARG A 394 -10.21 -12.16 -0.58
CA ARG A 394 -9.40 -12.75 0.50
C ARG A 394 -10.17 -13.79 1.31
N ALA A 395 -11.50 -13.79 1.27
CA ALA A 395 -12.34 -14.82 1.86
C ALA A 395 -12.65 -15.94 0.84
N GLY A 396 -12.90 -17.16 1.31
CA GLY A 396 -13.33 -18.29 0.50
C GLY A 396 -12.26 -19.02 -0.30
N ARG A 397 -10.96 -18.81 -0.05
CA ARG A 397 -9.87 -19.45 -0.83
C ARG A 397 -9.77 -20.96 -0.70
N SER A 398 -10.17 -21.53 0.41
CA SER A 398 -10.12 -22.98 0.67
C SER A 398 -11.29 -23.76 0.06
N GLY A 399 -12.07 -23.13 -0.82
CA GLY A 399 -13.21 -23.79 -1.47
C GLY A 399 -14.50 -23.79 -0.63
N SER A 400 -14.53 -23.04 0.49
CA SER A 400 -15.71 -22.84 1.33
C SER A 400 -16.47 -21.56 0.93
N PRO A 401 -17.79 -21.47 1.19
CA PRO A 401 -18.54 -20.23 1.08
C PRO A 401 -17.93 -19.13 1.95
N SER A 402 -18.17 -17.86 1.64
CA SER A 402 -17.53 -16.75 2.33
C SER A 402 -18.47 -15.57 2.56
N LEU A 403 -18.13 -14.73 3.55
CA LEU A 403 -18.86 -13.52 3.93
C LEU A 403 -17.95 -12.29 3.77
N ALA A 404 -18.45 -11.25 3.13
CA ALA A 404 -17.80 -9.95 3.06
C ALA A 404 -18.76 -8.85 3.54
N LEU A 405 -18.28 -8.01 4.44
CA LEU A 405 -19.04 -6.90 5.03
C LEU A 405 -18.36 -5.58 4.70
N LEU A 406 -19.06 -4.67 4.00
CA LEU A 406 -18.63 -3.28 3.84
C LEU A 406 -19.34 -2.43 4.89
N VAL A 407 -18.61 -1.95 5.88
CA VAL A 407 -19.10 -1.03 6.91
C VAL A 407 -18.90 0.40 6.44
N ALA A 408 -19.96 1.09 6.10
CA ALA A 408 -19.89 2.44 5.56
C ALA A 408 -19.28 3.44 6.55
N ALA A 409 -18.45 4.33 6.04
CA ALA A 409 -17.99 5.49 6.76
C ALA A 409 -19.07 6.58 6.79
N ASP A 410 -18.95 7.49 7.77
CA ASP A 410 -19.79 8.70 7.84
C ASP A 410 -19.24 9.76 6.87
N ASP A 411 -19.30 9.43 5.58
CA ASP A 411 -18.90 10.35 4.49
C ASP A 411 -19.87 10.26 3.30
N PRO A 412 -19.93 11.29 2.45
CA PRO A 412 -20.89 11.35 1.34
C PRO A 412 -20.74 10.22 0.32
N LEU A 413 -19.50 9.75 0.06
CA LEU A 413 -19.26 8.71 -0.93
C LEU A 413 -19.77 7.35 -0.45
N ASP A 414 -19.43 6.97 0.78
CA ASP A 414 -19.89 5.70 1.35
C ASP A 414 -21.42 5.67 1.44
N THR A 415 -22.06 6.80 1.85
CA THR A 415 -23.51 6.91 1.89
C THR A 415 -24.13 6.76 0.51
N TYR A 416 -23.58 7.44 -0.49
CA TYR A 416 -24.05 7.35 -1.87
C TYR A 416 -23.93 5.93 -2.43
N LEU A 417 -22.86 5.23 -2.15
CA LEU A 417 -22.66 3.84 -2.57
C LEU A 417 -23.62 2.85 -1.89
N LEU A 418 -24.05 3.11 -0.65
CA LEU A 418 -25.09 2.31 0.00
C LEU A 418 -26.45 2.48 -0.64
N ASP A 419 -26.77 3.71 -1.09
CA ASP A 419 -28.03 4.02 -1.75
C ASP A 419 -28.03 3.59 -3.23
N HIS A 420 -26.84 3.39 -3.82
CA HIS A 420 -26.61 2.98 -5.20
C HIS A 420 -25.71 1.72 -5.29
N PRO A 421 -26.17 0.56 -4.77
CA PRO A 421 -25.34 -0.67 -4.74
C PRO A 421 -24.96 -1.19 -6.12
N GLU A 422 -25.72 -0.87 -7.16
CA GLU A 422 -25.41 -1.19 -8.57
C GLU A 422 -24.05 -0.63 -9.01
N LEU A 423 -23.62 0.50 -8.45
CA LEU A 423 -22.31 1.09 -8.73
C LEU A 423 -21.14 0.27 -8.14
N ILE A 424 -21.40 -0.53 -7.12
CA ILE A 424 -20.42 -1.45 -6.54
C ILE A 424 -20.37 -2.75 -7.33
N PHE A 425 -21.56 -3.32 -7.63
CA PHE A 425 -21.70 -4.69 -8.10
C PHE A 425 -21.78 -4.86 -9.61
N GLU A 426 -22.28 -3.86 -10.34
CA GLU A 426 -22.59 -3.96 -11.78
C GLU A 426 -21.71 -3.07 -12.64
N ALA A 427 -21.19 -1.97 -12.08
CA ALA A 427 -20.30 -1.09 -12.81
C ALA A 427 -18.92 -1.74 -13.03
N PRO A 428 -18.27 -1.49 -14.18
CA PRO A 428 -16.92 -1.98 -14.43
C PRO A 428 -15.93 -1.40 -13.40
N VAL A 429 -14.85 -2.12 -13.18
CA VAL A 429 -13.73 -1.61 -12.37
C VAL A 429 -13.09 -0.40 -13.05
N GLU A 430 -12.38 0.41 -12.29
CA GLU A 430 -11.75 1.63 -12.78
C GLU A 430 -10.62 1.32 -13.78
N SER A 431 -10.47 2.17 -14.80
CA SER A 431 -9.33 2.15 -15.71
C SER A 431 -8.03 2.54 -14.96
N CYS A 432 -6.95 1.86 -15.26
CA CYS A 432 -5.63 2.19 -14.73
C CYS A 432 -5.00 3.30 -15.59
N VAL A 433 -5.00 4.52 -15.07
CA VAL A 433 -4.45 5.67 -15.79
C VAL A 433 -2.95 5.75 -15.62
N LEU A 434 -2.22 5.71 -16.75
CA LEU A 434 -0.78 5.89 -16.86
C LEU A 434 -0.47 6.98 -17.88
N ASP A 435 0.57 7.76 -17.61
CA ASP A 435 1.14 8.71 -18.57
C ASP A 435 2.64 8.39 -18.77
N PRO A 436 2.97 7.39 -19.61
CA PRO A 436 4.35 6.98 -19.84
C PRO A 436 5.16 7.99 -20.65
N GLU A 437 4.49 8.92 -21.35
CA GLU A 437 5.11 9.95 -22.17
C GLU A 437 5.27 11.28 -21.43
N ASN A 438 4.90 11.34 -20.15
CA ASN A 438 5.08 12.53 -19.34
C ASN A 438 6.54 12.99 -19.38
N PRO A 439 6.87 14.17 -19.95
CA PRO A 439 8.25 14.59 -20.15
C PRO A 439 9.04 14.75 -18.85
N TYR A 440 8.38 15.00 -17.71
CA TYR A 440 9.04 15.08 -16.39
C TYR A 440 9.41 13.72 -15.83
N VAL A 441 8.73 12.68 -16.27
CA VAL A 441 9.05 11.29 -15.94
C VAL A 441 10.01 10.73 -16.98
N LEU A 442 9.66 10.86 -18.26
CA LEU A 442 10.42 10.27 -19.37
C LEU A 442 11.81 10.89 -19.50
N GLY A 443 11.96 12.23 -19.35
CA GLY A 443 13.24 12.90 -19.50
C GLY A 443 14.38 12.33 -18.65
N PRO A 444 14.23 12.23 -17.31
CA PRO A 444 15.21 11.57 -16.47
C PRO A 444 15.48 10.10 -16.82
N HIS A 445 14.45 9.36 -17.29
CA HIS A 445 14.65 7.99 -17.78
C HIS A 445 15.39 7.91 -19.10
N LEU A 446 15.24 8.88 -20.00
CA LEU A 446 16.05 8.98 -21.22
C LEU A 446 17.52 9.27 -20.86
N ALA A 447 17.77 10.12 -19.86
CA ALA A 447 19.11 10.34 -19.36
C ALA A 447 19.74 9.05 -18.81
N ALA A 448 18.98 8.26 -18.02
CA ALA A 448 19.42 6.96 -17.54
C ALA A 448 19.64 5.96 -18.68
N ALA A 449 18.75 5.94 -19.68
CA ALA A 449 18.89 5.10 -20.86
C ALA A 449 20.14 5.46 -21.69
N ALA A 450 20.47 6.76 -21.81
CA ALA A 450 21.68 7.24 -22.49
C ALA A 450 22.97 6.86 -21.75
N ALA A 451 22.91 6.72 -20.43
CA ALA A 451 24.03 6.25 -19.61
C ALA A 451 24.23 4.72 -19.70
N GLU A 452 23.17 3.96 -19.95
CA GLU A 452 23.23 2.52 -20.17
C GLU A 452 23.77 2.18 -21.57
N LEU A 453 23.16 2.78 -22.57
CA LEU A 453 23.53 2.64 -23.97
C LEU A 453 23.27 3.99 -24.67
N PRO A 454 24.11 4.46 -25.59
CA PRO A 454 23.83 5.69 -26.33
C PRO A 454 22.43 5.67 -26.93
N LEU A 455 21.64 6.73 -26.71
CA LEU A 455 20.32 6.86 -27.33
C LEU A 455 20.49 7.18 -28.82
N THR A 456 19.67 6.57 -29.65
CA THR A 456 19.63 6.80 -31.09
C THR A 456 18.22 7.12 -31.56
N PRO A 457 18.00 7.64 -32.78
CA PRO A 457 16.64 7.86 -33.26
C PRO A 457 15.78 6.60 -33.33
N GLU A 458 16.38 5.43 -33.54
CA GLU A 458 15.69 4.13 -33.56
C GLU A 458 15.08 3.76 -32.23
N ASP A 459 15.53 4.38 -31.15
CA ASP A 459 14.96 4.17 -29.80
C ASP A 459 13.54 4.77 -29.64
N GLU A 460 13.03 5.50 -30.65
CA GLU A 460 11.63 5.91 -30.71
C GLU A 460 10.67 4.70 -30.63
N GLN A 461 11.09 3.53 -31.10
CA GLN A 461 10.32 2.29 -30.96
C GLN A 461 10.04 1.91 -29.49
N TRP A 462 10.91 2.33 -28.56
CA TRP A 462 10.79 2.05 -27.12
C TRP A 462 10.13 3.19 -26.35
N PHE A 463 10.50 4.43 -26.68
CA PHE A 463 10.16 5.61 -25.88
C PHE A 463 9.10 6.52 -26.51
N GLY A 464 8.67 6.19 -27.73
CA GLY A 464 7.68 6.95 -28.47
C GLY A 464 8.25 8.12 -29.28
N PRO A 465 7.41 8.76 -30.12
CA PRO A 465 7.83 9.76 -31.10
C PRO A 465 8.36 11.07 -30.48
N GLY A 466 8.09 11.29 -29.18
CA GLY A 466 8.60 12.44 -28.43
C GLY A 466 10.08 12.35 -28.04
N LEU A 467 10.75 11.20 -28.24
CA LEU A 467 12.13 10.97 -27.82
C LEU A 467 13.09 12.03 -28.32
N ARG A 468 13.10 12.32 -29.65
CA ARG A 468 14.04 13.26 -30.27
C ARG A 468 13.91 14.65 -29.65
N ALA A 469 12.70 15.20 -29.62
CA ALA A 469 12.47 16.53 -29.08
C ALA A 469 12.89 16.65 -27.61
N LEU A 470 12.64 15.60 -26.81
CA LEU A 470 13.02 15.58 -25.40
C LEU A 470 14.54 15.39 -25.22
N ALA A 471 15.19 14.58 -26.05
CA ALA A 471 16.64 14.41 -26.04
C ALA A 471 17.36 15.74 -26.40
N GLU A 472 16.86 16.49 -27.37
CA GLU A 472 17.38 17.81 -27.73
C GLU A 472 17.23 18.82 -26.57
N GLN A 473 16.09 18.81 -25.85
CA GLN A 473 15.92 19.63 -24.64
C GLN A 473 16.94 19.24 -23.56
N LEU A 474 17.21 17.95 -23.38
CA LEU A 474 18.21 17.45 -22.43
C LEU A 474 19.64 17.85 -22.84
N VAL A 475 19.92 17.97 -24.13
CA VAL A 475 21.22 18.49 -24.64
C VAL A 475 21.35 19.98 -24.32
N VAL A 476 20.31 20.79 -24.58
CA VAL A 476 20.29 22.21 -24.23
C VAL A 476 20.47 22.40 -22.71
N GLY A 477 19.88 21.52 -21.90
CA GLY A 477 20.03 21.49 -20.43
C GLY A 477 21.38 20.94 -19.92
N GLY A 478 22.32 20.56 -20.81
CA GLY A 478 23.62 20.00 -20.43
C GLY A 478 23.54 18.63 -19.74
N VAL A 479 22.43 17.92 -19.87
CA VAL A 479 22.20 16.58 -19.32
C VAL A 479 22.74 15.51 -20.26
N LEU A 480 22.52 15.70 -21.55
CA LEU A 480 23.03 14.85 -22.63
C LEU A 480 24.01 15.61 -23.51
N ARG A 481 24.85 14.86 -24.22
CA ARG A 481 25.75 15.34 -25.28
C ARG A 481 25.40 14.66 -26.59
N ALA A 482 25.08 15.43 -27.61
CA ALA A 482 24.86 14.93 -28.95
C ALA A 482 26.21 14.57 -29.66
N ARG A 483 26.22 13.45 -30.37
CA ARG A 483 27.29 12.97 -31.23
C ARG A 483 26.67 12.43 -32.52
N PRO A 484 27.42 12.25 -33.61
CA PRO A 484 26.89 11.64 -34.84
C PRO A 484 26.26 10.27 -34.64
N THR A 485 26.72 9.53 -33.62
CA THR A 485 26.28 8.17 -33.27
C THR A 485 25.15 8.13 -32.21
N GLY A 486 24.62 9.29 -31.78
CA GLY A 486 23.53 9.37 -30.82
C GLY A 486 23.73 10.37 -29.68
N TRP A 487 22.90 10.26 -28.66
CA TRP A 487 22.96 11.07 -27.45
C TRP A 487 23.56 10.27 -26.30
N TYR A 488 24.50 10.90 -25.59
CA TYR A 488 25.28 10.29 -24.50
C TYR A 488 25.05 11.04 -23.20
N TRP A 489 25.06 10.34 -22.09
CA TRP A 489 25.10 10.94 -20.75
C TRP A 489 26.33 11.85 -20.60
N ALA A 490 26.14 13.08 -20.11
CA ALA A 490 27.19 14.09 -20.12
C ALA A 490 27.77 14.43 -18.74
N ARG A 491 27.22 13.88 -17.66
CA ARG A 491 27.59 14.19 -16.28
C ARG A 491 28.44 13.09 -15.65
N PRO A 492 29.25 13.38 -14.59
CA PRO A 492 30.10 12.40 -13.92
C PRO A 492 29.34 11.48 -12.95
N ASP A 493 28.18 11.90 -12.49
CA ASP A 493 27.34 11.18 -11.54
C ASP A 493 26.50 10.07 -12.21
N ARG A 494 25.81 9.30 -11.40
CA ARG A 494 24.97 8.21 -11.93
C ARG A 494 23.61 8.74 -12.37
N ALA A 495 23.28 8.57 -13.63
CA ALA A 495 22.01 9.01 -14.19
C ALA A 495 20.77 8.40 -13.49
N SER A 496 20.87 7.16 -12.99
CA SER A 496 19.80 6.51 -12.22
C SER A 496 19.44 7.22 -10.92
N ASP A 497 20.38 7.95 -10.31
CA ASP A 497 20.16 8.61 -9.03
C ASP A 497 19.30 9.88 -9.16
N HIS A 498 19.11 10.35 -10.39
CA HIS A 498 18.19 11.46 -10.69
C HIS A 498 16.72 11.04 -10.83
N VAL A 499 16.42 9.76 -10.68
CA VAL A 499 15.05 9.21 -10.79
C VAL A 499 14.62 8.56 -9.47
N ALA A 500 13.72 9.20 -8.76
CA ALA A 500 13.09 8.62 -7.57
C ALA A 500 11.75 7.96 -7.98
N LEU A 501 11.71 6.64 -8.16
CA LEU A 501 10.53 5.91 -8.64
C LEU A 501 9.31 6.07 -7.73
N ARG A 502 9.51 6.07 -6.40
CA ARG A 502 8.43 6.11 -5.39
C ARG A 502 8.21 7.48 -4.75
N GLY A 503 8.85 8.51 -5.29
CA GLY A 503 8.85 9.86 -4.72
C GLY A 503 10.12 10.15 -3.93
N ALA A 504 10.38 11.46 -3.68
CA ALA A 504 11.54 11.90 -2.91
C ALA A 504 11.37 11.57 -1.42
N GLY A 505 12.41 11.06 -0.77
CA GLY A 505 12.51 10.88 0.67
C GLY A 505 13.11 9.53 1.06
N GLN A 506 13.77 9.52 2.22
CA GLN A 506 14.37 8.33 2.81
C GLN A 506 13.35 7.59 3.69
N THR A 507 13.70 6.38 4.10
CA THR A 507 12.93 5.62 5.07
C THR A 507 13.45 5.95 6.47
N VAL A 508 12.59 6.50 7.32
CA VAL A 508 12.87 6.82 8.72
C VAL A 508 12.64 5.59 9.58
N GLN A 509 13.65 5.19 10.36
CA GLN A 509 13.55 4.10 11.33
C GLN A 509 12.90 4.59 12.62
N ILE A 510 12.04 3.78 13.23
CA ILE A 510 11.42 4.06 14.52
C ILE A 510 12.10 3.19 15.55
N VAL A 511 12.86 3.81 16.46
CA VAL A 511 13.75 3.13 17.40
C VAL A 511 13.30 3.39 18.84
N ASP A 512 13.09 2.33 19.60
CA ASP A 512 12.87 2.44 21.04
C ASP A 512 14.18 2.90 21.73
N GLN A 513 14.14 4.07 22.34
CA GLN A 513 15.30 4.73 22.95
C GLN A 513 15.89 3.92 24.11
N ARG A 514 15.09 3.11 24.81
CA ARG A 514 15.55 2.32 25.95
C ARG A 514 16.26 1.04 25.55
N SER A 515 15.73 0.34 24.57
CA SER A 515 16.25 -0.97 24.14
C SER A 515 17.16 -0.89 22.92
N GLY A 516 17.15 0.22 22.18
CA GLY A 516 17.82 0.34 20.86
C GLY A 516 17.14 -0.49 19.77
N ARG A 517 16.00 -1.11 20.04
CA ARG A 517 15.29 -1.96 19.09
C ARG A 517 14.59 -1.12 18.03
N VAL A 518 14.75 -1.49 16.77
CA VAL A 518 13.93 -0.95 15.68
C VAL A 518 12.55 -1.57 15.76
N LEU A 519 11.52 -0.76 15.96
CA LEU A 519 10.11 -1.18 15.99
C LEU A 519 9.51 -1.24 14.60
N GLY A 520 9.97 -0.40 13.68
CA GLY A 520 9.43 -0.35 12.35
C GLY A 520 9.97 0.81 11.54
N THR A 521 9.32 1.08 10.41
CA THR A 521 9.73 2.14 9.49
C THR A 521 8.57 2.98 9.00
N VAL A 522 8.88 4.22 8.62
CA VAL A 522 7.92 5.15 7.98
C VAL A 522 8.62 5.93 6.88
N ASP A 523 7.90 6.22 5.79
CA ASP A 523 8.42 7.06 4.72
C ASP A 523 8.62 8.50 5.24
N GLU A 524 9.71 9.16 4.85
CA GLU A 524 10.04 10.53 5.27
C GLU A 524 8.86 11.51 5.06
N ALA A 525 8.18 11.44 3.92
CA ALA A 525 7.01 12.26 3.63
C ALA A 525 5.88 12.10 4.65
N ARG A 526 5.80 10.93 5.32
CA ARG A 526 4.81 10.63 6.35
C ARG A 526 5.36 10.78 7.77
N ALA A 527 6.67 10.87 7.94
CA ALA A 527 7.31 10.96 9.25
C ALA A 527 6.80 12.17 10.03
N LEU A 528 6.70 13.33 9.38
CA LEU A 528 6.18 14.57 9.96
C LEU A 528 4.74 14.46 10.48
N SER A 529 3.92 13.58 9.90
CA SER A 529 2.54 13.38 10.34
C SER A 529 2.35 12.18 11.28
N THR A 530 3.31 11.24 11.32
CA THR A 530 3.16 9.97 12.05
C THR A 530 4.06 9.89 13.29
N VAL A 531 5.30 10.37 13.16
CA VAL A 531 6.34 10.26 14.20
C VAL A 531 7.02 11.60 14.50
N HIS A 532 6.23 12.71 14.40
CA HIS A 532 6.71 14.01 14.88
C HIS A 532 6.97 13.97 16.39
N GLU A 533 7.82 14.84 16.88
CA GLU A 533 8.10 14.94 18.31
C GLU A 533 6.80 15.14 19.13
N GLY A 534 6.63 14.36 20.19
CA GLY A 534 5.42 14.30 21.01
C GLY A 534 4.25 13.51 20.41
N ALA A 535 4.42 12.89 19.25
CA ALA A 535 3.41 12.00 18.69
C ALA A 535 3.24 10.74 19.54
N VAL A 536 2.03 10.20 19.58
CA VAL A 536 1.75 8.87 20.13
C VAL A 536 1.73 7.89 18.97
N TYR A 537 2.76 7.07 18.90
CA TYR A 537 2.90 5.99 17.92
C TYR A 537 2.45 4.67 18.56
N VAL A 538 1.53 3.95 17.92
CA VAL A 538 1.07 2.65 18.41
C VAL A 538 1.71 1.56 17.56
N HIS A 539 2.33 0.57 18.23
CA HIS A 539 2.97 -0.58 17.62
C HIS A 539 2.43 -1.88 18.23
N GLN A 540 1.71 -2.67 17.46
CA GLN A 540 1.06 -3.91 17.90
C GLN A 540 0.17 -3.73 19.17
N GLY A 541 -0.42 -2.52 19.28
CA GLY A 541 -1.28 -2.15 20.39
C GLY A 541 -0.56 -1.48 21.58
N GLU A 542 0.78 -1.49 21.60
CA GLU A 542 1.58 -0.82 22.62
C GLU A 542 1.79 0.65 22.23
N PRO A 543 1.48 1.61 23.10
CA PRO A 543 1.69 3.03 22.85
C PRO A 543 3.14 3.44 23.14
N TYR A 544 3.68 4.28 22.28
CA TYR A 544 5.00 4.89 22.39
C TYR A 544 4.88 6.39 22.17
N VAL A 545 5.60 7.17 22.96
CA VAL A 545 5.72 8.62 22.76
C VAL A 545 7.00 8.91 21.99
N VAL A 546 6.88 9.65 20.89
CA VAL A 546 8.04 10.09 20.09
C VAL A 546 8.78 11.20 20.85
N THR A 547 10.04 10.99 21.15
CA THR A 547 10.89 11.93 21.88
C THR A 547 11.72 12.83 20.97
N ALA A 548 12.09 12.33 19.79
CA ALA A 548 12.81 13.09 18.77
C ALA A 548 12.55 12.53 17.37
N LEU A 549 12.58 13.41 16.36
CA LEU A 549 12.58 13.06 14.94
C LEU A 549 13.80 13.73 14.28
N ASP A 550 14.77 12.91 13.88
CA ASP A 550 15.93 13.32 13.10
C ASP A 550 15.74 12.85 11.65
N LEU A 551 15.42 13.80 10.77
CA LEU A 551 15.25 13.52 9.34
C LEU A 551 16.58 13.34 8.62
N GLU A 552 17.66 14.02 9.05
CA GLU A 552 18.99 13.89 8.45
C GLU A 552 19.58 12.52 8.76
N GLY A 553 19.47 12.08 10.03
CA GLY A 553 19.83 10.74 10.46
C GLY A 553 18.83 9.64 10.08
N SER A 554 17.66 10.02 9.53
CA SER A 554 16.58 9.10 9.20
C SER A 554 16.10 8.23 10.36
N VAL A 555 15.97 8.81 11.57
CA VAL A 555 15.60 8.13 12.81
C VAL A 555 14.54 8.91 13.58
N ALA A 556 13.55 8.19 14.09
CA ALA A 556 12.59 8.68 15.09
C ALA A 556 12.79 7.89 16.40
N LEU A 557 13.12 8.57 17.48
CA LEU A 557 13.28 7.95 18.80
C LEU A 557 11.94 7.94 19.53
N VAL A 558 11.61 6.78 20.12
CA VAL A 558 10.36 6.60 20.87
C VAL A 558 10.60 5.97 22.23
N VAL A 559 9.71 6.22 23.17
CA VAL A 559 9.72 5.60 24.50
C VAL A 559 8.38 4.97 24.77
N ASN A 560 8.37 3.69 25.20
CA ASN A 560 7.17 2.99 25.58
C ASN A 560 6.49 3.68 26.77
N GLY A 561 5.18 3.86 26.69
CA GLY A 561 4.35 4.43 27.75
C GLY A 561 3.04 4.99 27.18
N ASP A 562 1.97 4.81 27.94
CA ASP A 562 0.67 5.41 27.65
C ASP A 562 0.59 6.81 28.29
N PRO A 563 0.55 7.88 27.50
CA PRO A 563 0.44 9.24 28.04
C PRO A 563 -1.01 9.61 28.41
N GLY A 564 -2.02 8.72 28.22
CA GLY A 564 -3.43 9.00 28.44
C GLY A 564 -4.10 9.87 27.38
N TRP A 565 -3.43 10.14 26.25
CA TRP A 565 -4.00 10.84 25.10
C TRP A 565 -3.48 10.23 23.80
N SER A 566 -4.17 10.50 22.70
CA SER A 566 -3.69 10.21 21.36
C SER A 566 -3.29 11.50 20.63
N THR A 567 -2.55 11.36 19.54
CA THR A 567 -2.19 12.48 18.68
C THR A 567 -2.73 12.29 17.28
N ARG A 568 -3.14 13.39 16.67
CA ARG A 568 -3.50 13.44 15.26
C ARG A 568 -2.82 14.63 14.60
N ALA A 569 -2.04 14.37 13.59
CA ALA A 569 -1.49 15.43 12.76
C ALA A 569 -2.60 16.00 11.85
N ARG A 570 -2.63 17.34 11.75
CA ARG A 570 -3.43 18.04 10.77
C ARG A 570 -2.47 18.65 9.75
N SER A 571 -2.70 18.36 8.47
CA SER A 571 -1.96 19.00 7.39
C SER A 571 -2.81 20.07 6.74
N GLU A 572 -2.18 21.19 6.43
CA GLU A 572 -2.77 22.27 5.67
C GLU A 572 -1.90 22.51 4.43
N SER A 573 -2.53 22.48 3.27
CA SER A 573 -1.84 22.67 2.00
C SER A 573 -2.32 23.92 1.30
N THR A 574 -1.37 24.75 0.89
CA THR A 574 -1.63 25.96 0.08
C THR A 574 -1.06 25.75 -1.32
N PHE A 575 -1.79 26.24 -2.32
CA PHE A 575 -1.43 26.08 -3.72
C PHE A 575 -1.18 27.45 -4.33
N ARG A 576 -0.06 27.58 -5.05
CA ARG A 576 0.23 28.77 -5.85
C ARG A 576 0.45 28.35 -7.31
N ILE A 577 -0.43 28.80 -8.22
CA ILE A 577 -0.28 28.56 -9.65
C ILE A 577 0.89 29.43 -10.13
N THR A 578 1.95 28.82 -10.65
CA THR A 578 3.14 29.50 -11.16
C THR A 578 3.14 29.65 -12.68
N ALA A 579 2.44 28.77 -13.39
CA ALA A 579 2.23 28.88 -14.84
C ALA A 579 1.00 28.08 -15.26
N ARG A 580 0.25 28.61 -16.26
CA ARG A 580 -0.81 27.88 -16.97
C ARG A 580 -0.29 27.57 -18.37
N HIS A 581 -0.40 26.31 -18.80
CA HIS A 581 0.09 25.86 -20.10
C HIS A 581 -1.03 25.65 -21.11
N THR A 582 -2.17 25.12 -20.65
CA THR A 582 -3.36 24.86 -21.46
C THR A 582 -4.60 25.10 -20.65
N GLU A 583 -5.63 25.62 -21.31
CA GLU A 583 -6.96 25.80 -20.72
C GLU A 583 -7.99 25.19 -21.69
N LEU A 584 -8.96 24.50 -21.14
CA LEU A 584 -10.09 23.90 -21.83
C LEU A 584 -11.37 24.34 -21.14
N THR A 585 -12.30 24.88 -21.89
CA THR A 585 -13.64 25.18 -21.37
C THR A 585 -14.50 23.94 -21.43
N TRP A 586 -15.07 23.56 -20.29
CA TRP A 586 -15.97 22.42 -20.16
C TRP A 586 -17.26 22.84 -19.47
N GLY A 587 -18.30 23.13 -20.27
CA GLY A 587 -19.53 23.72 -19.78
C GLY A 587 -19.28 25.08 -19.14
N SER A 588 -19.71 25.27 -17.89
CA SER A 588 -19.44 26.48 -17.08
C SER A 588 -18.10 26.44 -16.33
N ALA A 589 -17.33 25.38 -16.44
CA ALA A 589 -16.05 25.22 -15.78
C ALA A 589 -14.88 25.41 -16.74
N THR A 590 -13.74 25.85 -16.21
CA THR A 590 -12.48 25.91 -16.93
C THR A 590 -11.50 24.89 -16.35
N LEU A 591 -11.05 23.98 -17.20
CA LEU A 591 -10.01 23.01 -16.87
C LEU A 591 -8.66 23.59 -17.29
N SER A 592 -7.76 23.81 -16.35
CA SER A 592 -6.43 24.35 -16.64
C SER A 592 -5.35 23.31 -16.32
N ARG A 593 -4.38 23.16 -17.22
CA ARG A 593 -3.15 22.38 -17.00
C ARG A 593 -1.99 23.35 -16.83
N GLY A 594 -1.20 23.20 -15.75
CA GLY A 594 -0.12 24.14 -15.50
C GLY A 594 0.88 23.67 -14.46
N ARG A 595 1.73 24.61 -14.03
CA ARG A 595 2.69 24.43 -12.94
C ARG A 595 2.16 25.08 -11.68
N VAL A 596 2.23 24.36 -10.57
CA VAL A 596 1.83 24.86 -9.24
C VAL A 596 2.96 24.62 -8.23
N GLU A 597 3.07 25.49 -7.27
CA GLU A 597 3.85 25.30 -6.06
C GLU A 597 2.88 24.89 -4.94
N VAL A 598 3.17 23.77 -4.29
CA VAL A 598 2.37 23.26 -3.17
C VAL A 598 3.21 23.38 -1.90
N THR A 599 2.68 24.09 -0.91
CA THR A 599 3.30 24.15 0.43
C THR A 599 2.40 23.41 1.40
N THR A 600 2.89 22.37 2.03
CA THR A 600 2.16 21.62 3.06
C THR A 600 2.83 21.84 4.41
N GLN A 601 2.01 22.24 5.41
CA GLN A 601 2.43 22.40 6.79
C GLN A 601 1.70 21.37 7.65
N VAL A 602 2.44 20.67 8.51
CA VAL A 602 1.88 19.70 9.45
C VAL A 602 1.82 20.31 10.84
N SER A 603 0.65 20.28 11.47
CA SER A 603 0.44 20.76 12.84
C SER A 603 -0.03 19.61 13.72
N PRO A 604 0.71 19.22 14.76
CA PRO A 604 0.30 18.16 15.68
C PRO A 604 -0.85 18.62 16.57
N ARG A 605 -1.81 17.73 16.86
CA ARG A 605 -2.91 17.99 17.79
C ARG A 605 -3.06 16.83 18.77
N ARG A 606 -3.11 17.12 20.04
CA ARG A 606 -3.45 16.15 21.10
C ARG A 606 -4.96 15.97 21.15
N ILE A 607 -5.40 14.72 21.31
CA ILE A 607 -6.80 14.35 21.52
C ILE A 607 -6.84 13.59 22.84
N ALA A 608 -7.61 14.12 23.83
CA ALA A 608 -7.78 13.45 25.11
C ALA A 608 -8.47 12.08 24.94
N SER A 609 -7.99 11.06 25.65
CA SER A 609 -8.62 9.75 25.69
C SER A 609 -9.94 9.82 26.45
N ARG A 610 -10.98 9.17 25.95
CA ARG A 610 -12.31 9.13 26.61
C ARG A 610 -12.33 8.36 27.92
N SER A 611 -11.26 7.66 28.28
CA SER A 611 -11.18 6.89 29.55
C SER A 611 -11.22 7.76 30.81
N SER A 612 -10.92 9.07 30.71
CA SER A 612 -11.04 9.98 31.86
C SER A 612 -12.47 10.51 32.10
N CYS A 613 -13.42 10.31 31.18
CA CYS A 613 -14.81 10.76 31.35
C CYS A 613 -15.69 9.78 32.15
N LEU A 614 -15.30 8.50 32.26
CA LEU A 614 -16.11 7.51 33.03
C LEU A 614 -15.86 7.56 34.54
N LEU A 615 -14.74 8.12 34.98
CA LEU A 615 -14.46 8.31 36.41
C LEU A 615 -15.09 9.59 36.99
N SER A 616 -15.41 10.59 36.16
CA SER A 616 -16.11 11.80 36.63
C SER A 616 -17.62 11.64 36.70
N SER A 617 -18.21 10.67 35.97
CA SER A 617 -19.66 10.39 36.05
C SER A 617 -20.06 9.45 37.19
N MET A 618 -19.12 8.71 37.80
CA MET A 618 -19.38 7.90 38.99
C MET A 618 -19.23 8.67 40.31
N SER A 619 -18.64 9.89 40.29
CA SER A 619 -18.50 10.72 41.48
C SER A 619 -19.71 11.63 41.73
N SER A 620 -20.66 11.75 40.78
CA SER A 620 -21.87 12.57 40.93
C SER A 620 -23.11 11.77 41.36
N ALA A 621 -23.01 10.44 41.54
CA ALA A 621 -24.14 9.58 41.91
C ALA A 621 -24.22 9.24 43.40
N PHE A 622 -23.31 9.71 44.26
CA PHE A 622 -23.37 9.53 45.71
C PHE A 622 -23.17 10.87 46.42
N GLY A 623 -24.26 11.63 46.60
CA GLY A 623 -24.21 12.82 47.44
C GLY A 623 -25.41 13.75 47.33
N GLU A 624 -26.61 13.23 47.53
CA GLU A 624 -27.76 14.06 47.92
C GLU A 624 -28.55 13.40 49.01
N ARG A 625 -28.36 13.87 50.25
CA ARG A 625 -29.46 13.99 51.22
C ARG A 625 -29.18 15.10 52.25
N ARG A 626 -30.03 16.15 52.18
CA ARG A 626 -30.53 17.04 53.22
C ARG A 626 -29.58 18.05 53.87
N SER A 627 -29.83 19.35 53.82
CA SER A 627 -30.93 20.00 54.54
C SER A 627 -31.06 21.47 54.11
N ALA A 628 -32.27 21.99 54.25
CA ALA A 628 -32.73 23.28 53.79
C ALA A 628 -32.58 24.43 54.82
N VAL A 629 -32.70 25.66 54.30
CA VAL A 629 -33.29 26.93 54.81
C VAL A 629 -32.34 28.00 55.43
N PRO A 630 -32.68 29.27 55.48
CA PRO A 630 -32.41 30.28 54.41
C PRO A 630 -31.80 31.62 54.93
N GLY A 631 -31.52 32.53 54.04
CA GLY A 631 -31.65 33.95 54.37
C GLY A 631 -30.40 34.84 54.25
N GLY A 632 -30.47 35.93 53.44
CA GLY A 632 -29.84 37.18 53.78
C GLY A 632 -29.01 37.91 52.75
N ARG A 633 -29.70 38.67 51.88
CA ARG A 633 -29.37 40.03 51.37
C ARG A 633 -27.95 40.43 51.02
N GLN A 634 -27.81 40.86 49.77
CA GLN A 634 -26.83 41.86 49.24
C GLN A 634 -26.92 43.23 50.00
N PRO A 635 -25.88 44.14 49.91
CA PRO A 635 -25.68 44.95 48.72
C PRO A 635 -24.27 45.48 48.41
N LYS A 636 -24.07 45.79 47.16
CA LYS A 636 -23.38 46.91 46.45
C LYS A 636 -22.27 47.71 47.13
N GLY A 637 -21.23 48.03 46.33
CA GLY A 637 -20.40 49.23 46.46
C GLY A 637 -19.05 49.17 45.72
N GLU A 638 -18.98 49.77 44.54
CA GLU A 638 -17.78 50.36 43.89
C GLU A 638 -17.50 51.77 44.47
N PRO A 639 -16.49 52.60 44.07
CA PRO A 639 -15.16 52.41 43.45
C PRO A 639 -14.06 53.36 44.02
N GLY A 640 -12.86 53.39 43.42
CA GLY A 640 -11.92 54.54 43.52
C GLY A 640 -10.48 54.14 43.80
N SER A 641 -9.55 54.29 42.98
CA SER A 641 -8.77 55.35 42.30
C SER A 641 -7.34 55.55 42.91
N THR A 642 -6.38 55.59 41.99
CA THR A 642 -5.11 56.37 41.97
C THR A 642 -3.97 55.99 42.93
N SER A 643 -2.73 55.80 42.54
CA SER A 643 -1.72 56.65 41.91
C SER A 643 -0.32 56.03 41.98
N GLU A 644 0.44 56.16 40.94
CA GLU A 644 1.92 56.10 40.88
C GLU A 644 2.57 57.32 41.66
N PRO A 645 3.90 57.55 41.73
CA PRO A 645 5.11 56.91 41.16
C PRO A 645 6.37 56.97 42.06
N GLY A 646 7.53 56.55 41.53
CA GLY A 646 8.83 57.05 42.02
C GLY A 646 10.01 56.04 41.95
N SER A 647 10.81 56.10 40.97
CA SER A 647 12.22 56.42 40.68
C SER A 647 13.30 56.03 41.75
N SER A 648 14.36 55.31 41.39
CA SER A 648 15.70 55.81 41.08
C SER A 648 16.81 54.74 41.31
N THR A 649 17.63 54.58 40.26
CA THR A 649 19.11 54.69 40.20
C THR A 649 20.04 53.79 40.99
N GLY A 650 20.99 53.24 40.24
CA GLY A 650 22.42 53.03 40.60
C GLY A 650 22.83 51.56 40.76
N GLY A 651 23.69 50.96 40.01
CA GLY A 651 24.97 51.25 39.62
C GLY A 651 25.94 50.11 40.05
N GLY A 652 26.69 49.52 39.14
CA GLY A 652 28.08 49.15 39.45
C GLY A 652 28.47 47.68 39.56
N SER A 653 29.23 47.24 38.55
CA SER A 653 30.48 46.41 38.63
C SER A 653 30.48 44.90 38.94
N GLU A 654 31.01 44.15 37.96
CA GLU A 654 31.71 42.86 38.08
C GLU A 654 32.92 42.95 39.03
N PRO A 655 33.57 41.86 39.52
CA PRO A 655 34.05 40.72 38.76
C PRO A 655 34.20 39.35 39.50
N THR A 656 34.41 38.29 38.65
CA THR A 656 35.28 37.08 38.86
C THR A 656 35.12 36.15 40.08
N GLY A 657 35.03 34.83 39.79
CA GLY A 657 35.71 33.81 40.60
C GLY A 657 35.00 32.49 40.88
N ARG A 658 35.41 31.43 40.16
CA ARG A 658 35.59 30.01 40.54
C ARG A 658 34.65 29.24 41.50
N SER A 659 34.18 28.12 40.94
CA SER A 659 34.13 26.73 41.47
C SER A 659 33.40 26.39 42.78
N GLN A 660 32.44 25.49 42.73
CA GLN A 660 32.42 24.12 43.27
C GLN A 660 31.01 23.56 43.46
N THR A 661 30.83 22.35 42.95
CA THR A 661 30.02 21.21 43.42
C THR A 661 28.84 21.45 44.39
N GLY A 662 27.65 20.95 43.99
CA GLY A 662 26.55 20.74 44.92
C GLY A 662 25.30 20.13 44.26
N SER A 663 25.03 18.89 44.54
CA SER A 663 23.85 18.12 44.21
C SER A 663 22.55 18.75 44.69
N GLY A 664 21.55 18.84 43.83
CA GLY A 664 20.21 19.23 44.24
C GLY A 664 19.16 18.88 43.16
N ALA A 665 18.33 17.93 43.50
CA ALA A 665 17.17 17.51 42.68
C ALA A 665 16.17 18.65 42.49
N GLY A 666 16.02 19.14 41.26
CA GLY A 666 15.03 20.16 40.88
C GLY A 666 14.05 19.62 39.89
N ARG A 667 12.76 19.77 40.21
CA ARG A 667 11.63 19.48 39.36
C ARG A 667 11.73 20.12 37.98
N PRO A 668 11.34 19.47 36.85
CA PRO A 668 11.42 20.09 35.54
C PRO A 668 10.35 21.16 35.38
N LYS A 669 10.79 22.37 35.04
CA LYS A 669 9.99 23.49 34.63
C LYS A 669 9.44 23.23 33.23
N SER A 670 8.15 23.43 33.04
CA SER A 670 7.44 23.45 31.75
C SER A 670 8.05 24.51 30.82
N HIS A 671 8.71 24.08 29.76
CA HIS A 671 9.13 24.96 28.67
C HIS A 671 8.01 25.11 27.63
N PRO A 672 7.75 26.32 27.13
CA PRO A 672 6.85 26.53 26.00
C PRO A 672 7.50 26.04 24.70
N TRP A 673 6.73 25.41 23.86
CA TRP A 673 7.11 24.84 22.57
C TRP A 673 7.72 25.87 21.61
N PRO A 674 8.77 25.52 20.83
CA PRO A 674 9.23 26.37 19.74
C PRO A 674 8.19 26.39 18.61
N ARG A 675 7.80 27.58 18.20
CA ARG A 675 6.86 27.86 17.12
C ARG A 675 7.53 27.83 15.74
N VAL A 676 8.15 26.75 15.33
CA VAL A 676 8.60 26.62 13.94
C VAL A 676 8.32 25.19 13.49
N ALA A 677 7.22 25.01 12.77
CA ALA A 677 6.96 23.75 12.06
C ALA A 677 7.79 23.73 10.76
N PRO A 678 8.41 22.59 10.39
CA PRO A 678 9.13 22.45 9.13
C PRO A 678 8.19 22.64 7.95
N ARG A 679 8.62 23.46 6.98
CA ARG A 679 7.89 23.71 5.72
C ARG A 679 8.52 22.85 4.63
N ALA A 680 7.78 21.87 4.11
CA ALA A 680 8.17 21.16 2.91
C ALA A 680 7.63 21.88 1.68
N ARG A 681 8.51 22.18 0.70
CA ARG A 681 8.11 22.74 -0.61
C ARG A 681 8.25 21.64 -1.66
N ALA A 682 7.16 21.34 -2.36
CA ALA A 682 7.15 20.45 -3.50
C ALA A 682 6.61 21.19 -4.73
N ILE A 683 7.21 20.96 -5.89
CA ILE A 683 6.71 21.45 -7.18
C ILE A 683 5.98 20.29 -7.85
N ALA A 684 4.66 20.40 -7.93
CA ALA A 684 3.80 19.39 -8.54
C ALA A 684 3.03 19.99 -9.75
N ARG A 685 2.64 19.15 -10.69
CA ARG A 685 1.67 19.50 -11.75
C ARG A 685 0.28 19.11 -11.29
N TRP A 686 -0.66 20.02 -11.42
CA TRP A 686 -2.06 19.78 -11.09
C TRP A 686 -2.98 20.21 -12.23
N VAL A 687 -4.12 19.53 -12.31
CA VAL A 687 -5.29 19.96 -13.06
C VAL A 687 -6.22 20.65 -12.05
N SER A 688 -6.51 21.93 -12.21
CA SER A 688 -7.40 22.66 -11.32
C SER A 688 -8.70 23.00 -12.02
N PHE A 689 -9.82 22.85 -11.30
CA PHE A 689 -11.14 23.34 -11.71
C PHE A 689 -11.41 24.66 -11.00
N SER A 690 -11.74 25.70 -11.72
CA SER A 690 -12.32 26.92 -11.15
C SER A 690 -13.77 27.06 -11.61
N MET A 691 -14.69 27.15 -10.67
CA MET A 691 -16.10 27.44 -10.93
C MET A 691 -16.36 28.95 -10.67
N PRO A 692 -17.15 29.61 -11.51
CA PRO A 692 -17.67 30.93 -11.16
C PRO A 692 -18.71 30.79 -10.02
N SER A 693 -18.68 31.69 -9.07
CA SER A 693 -19.67 31.76 -7.98
C SER A 693 -21.05 32.11 -8.52
N ALA A 694 -21.89 31.09 -8.72
CA ALA A 694 -23.33 31.27 -8.94
C ALA A 694 -24.07 30.10 -8.30
N SER A 695 -24.97 30.45 -7.39
CA SER A 695 -25.94 29.55 -6.77
C SER A 695 -26.86 28.93 -7.82
N THR A 696 -26.73 27.64 -8.09
CA THR A 696 -27.85 26.82 -8.59
C THR A 696 -27.42 25.33 -8.56
N THR A 697 -28.27 24.53 -7.96
CA THR A 697 -28.18 23.07 -7.81
C THR A 697 -28.24 22.37 -9.16
N ALA A 698 -27.21 21.64 -9.50
CA ALA A 698 -27.26 20.59 -10.55
C ALA A 698 -26.22 19.49 -10.23
N PRO A 699 -26.50 18.20 -10.55
CA PRO A 699 -25.71 17.06 -10.12
C PRO A 699 -24.36 17.00 -10.82
N VAL A 700 -23.31 16.77 -10.04
CA VAL A 700 -21.94 16.60 -10.52
C VAL A 700 -21.76 15.14 -10.97
N ALA A 701 -21.59 14.93 -12.27
CA ALA A 701 -21.11 13.67 -12.81
C ALA A 701 -19.58 13.64 -12.70
N TRP A 702 -19.03 12.59 -12.08
CA TRP A 702 -17.61 12.30 -12.00
C TRP A 702 -17.17 11.49 -13.22
N ALA A 703 -16.19 11.96 -13.94
CA ALA A 703 -15.40 11.16 -14.89
C ALA A 703 -14.04 10.83 -14.29
#